data_4eb6a8443d44de2e8fff94801fe6df03
#
_entry.id   4eb6a8443d44de2e8fff94801fe6df03
#
_cell.length_a   1.000
_cell.length_b   1.000
_cell.length_c   1.000
_cell.angle_alpha   90.00
_cell.angle_beta   90.00
_cell.angle_gamma   90.00
#
_symmetry.space_group_name_H-M   'P 1'
#
loop_
_entity.id
_entity.type
_entity.pdbx_description
1 polymer ?
#
loop_
_entity_poly.entity_id
_entity_poly.type
_entity_poly.pdbx_seq_one_letter_code
_entity_poly.pdbx_strand_id
1 'polypeptide(L)'
;MMSNGALFYKADLHIHSYGLGTGSFDVTDISNTPQAIVDTAIEKGLKVISITDHNQYLNSQIAVQYAKDKDILVIPGIEVSTTQGHLLLYFETIEKLQRFYIGLTFNQDNSICNQGIVECLNSAERLDGIGVLAHITLDSGFEKVINRFGPHMEQIFMCKNLLGLEITNKNEVRLYTDEDDNAEHKKLLSIWRDSLDNKLHRDFAKLMSSDSHELIRLGNNAEGNNRLTRLKMPTLTFRSFHIALMSSESRVRLEDEIPVRRPIIKHIKLEGGLLEGLDIELSPNLTCIIGSRGAGKSTLLESIREATGNKSFSKVCDSEVWPQNIILDYTDEADQTQTFQREKNANVVNRSDPNFGITAIPIESYGQGDTASTIQHSEENPQVIINFLDAFLDLDLLKTQDSEYVDLLRSNQSEMNKLRINIISLPDAKKALENERRKLKAMEQTKAAEIVKLHNALLQERDFRKTLIQELRNLVKTYRDILGNTDLFEKVAEMSDDRIVVGKEYFSNVKSIINAFSILVSSKSKELNDALNEKIAELNTQLELWNAKESEIQGKIDDKKQELIQQGIPFDLGKINQISKDIIDYEKKVTKLQDEQKQLAELLKERQELIQKRQENKKEITRKRLAFAKKINDSLKASVDDFFVTIKYTESIYSPEFEDTLKTLMGWRTSQVMKSSVIAKNIGIYDFVSAIKKKDINVLKAIKYQGEQFLRDEEIGNIIAVLSDGFKYEDLECLTYEDYPQITVTAEFNLQMQQNSD
;
A
#
# COMPACT_ATOMS: atom_id res chain seq x y z
N MET A 1 -24.04 30.05 6.19
CA MET A 1 -22.62 29.94 6.58
C MET A 1 -21.81 29.97 5.31
N MET A 2 -20.88 30.89 5.17
CA MET A 2 -19.96 30.90 4.02
C MET A 2 -19.04 29.69 4.16
N SER A 3 -19.04 28.80 3.18
CA SER A 3 -18.10 27.68 3.13
C SER A 3 -16.68 28.25 3.01
N ASN A 4 -15.81 27.95 3.95
CA ASN A 4 -14.40 28.32 3.92
C ASN A 4 -13.62 27.37 3.00
N GLY A 5 -13.87 27.45 1.72
CA GLY A 5 -13.18 26.66 0.70
C GLY A 5 -14.05 26.30 -0.49
N ALA A 6 -13.42 25.80 -1.55
CA ALA A 6 -14.12 25.40 -2.74
C ALA A 6 -14.71 23.98 -2.58
N LEU A 7 -15.99 23.84 -2.83
CA LEU A 7 -16.72 22.57 -2.84
C LEU A 7 -17.06 22.15 -4.27
N PHE A 8 -17.24 20.85 -4.49
CA PHE A 8 -17.72 20.33 -5.76
C PHE A 8 -19.25 20.39 -5.83
N TYR A 9 -19.76 21.25 -6.71
CA TYR A 9 -21.18 21.41 -6.97
C TYR A 9 -21.58 20.66 -8.23
N LYS A 10 -22.75 20.03 -8.21
CA LYS A 10 -23.35 19.42 -9.39
C LYS A 10 -23.76 20.50 -10.38
N ALA A 11 -23.38 20.32 -11.65
CA ALA A 11 -23.67 21.28 -12.73
C ALA A 11 -24.25 20.56 -13.93
N ASP A 12 -25.24 21.19 -14.55
CA ASP A 12 -25.78 20.84 -15.85
C ASP A 12 -25.79 22.12 -16.71
N LEU A 13 -24.89 22.16 -17.67
CA LEU A 13 -24.58 23.40 -18.39
C LEU A 13 -25.20 23.50 -19.81
N HIS A 14 -25.90 22.44 -20.24
CA HIS A 14 -26.50 22.34 -21.54
C HIS A 14 -27.93 21.81 -21.42
N ILE A 15 -28.89 22.75 -21.40
CA ILE A 15 -30.32 22.46 -21.16
C ILE A 15 -31.12 23.26 -22.13
N HIS A 16 -32.10 22.64 -22.80
CA HIS A 16 -33.05 23.28 -23.68
C HIS A 16 -34.40 23.44 -23.01
N SER A 17 -35.09 24.52 -23.33
CA SER A 17 -36.38 24.88 -22.75
C SER A 17 -37.46 25.11 -23.80
N TYR A 18 -38.71 24.95 -23.39
CA TYR A 18 -39.89 25.22 -24.24
C TYR A 18 -40.23 26.69 -24.27
N GLY A 19 -40.60 27.17 -25.46
CA GLY A 19 -41.18 28.51 -25.63
C GLY A 19 -41.30 28.89 -27.11
N LEU A 20 -42.49 29.23 -27.55
CA LEU A 20 -42.73 29.68 -28.92
C LEU A 20 -42.04 31.05 -29.15
N GLY A 21 -40.89 31.01 -29.84
CA GLY A 21 -40.08 32.21 -30.13
C GLY A 21 -39.22 32.70 -28.96
N THR A 22 -39.20 31.98 -27.82
CA THR A 22 -38.38 32.32 -26.64
C THR A 22 -37.47 31.16 -26.18
N GLY A 23 -37.83 29.94 -26.53
CA GLY A 23 -37.07 28.72 -26.21
C GLY A 23 -36.49 28.02 -27.44
N SER A 24 -36.01 26.82 -27.29
CA SER A 24 -35.44 26.02 -28.37
C SER A 24 -36.52 25.53 -29.32
N PHE A 25 -36.22 25.58 -30.62
CA PHE A 25 -37.19 25.22 -31.68
C PHE A 25 -37.54 23.73 -31.70
N ASP A 26 -36.72 22.91 -31.16
CA ASP A 26 -36.84 21.42 -31.12
C ASP A 26 -37.44 20.89 -29.83
N VAL A 27 -37.67 21.73 -28.82
CA VAL A 27 -38.36 21.35 -27.59
C VAL A 27 -39.88 21.38 -27.78
N THR A 28 -40.50 20.22 -27.66
CA THR A 28 -41.96 20.03 -27.81
C THR A 28 -42.72 19.90 -26.52
N ASP A 29 -42.03 19.56 -25.41
CA ASP A 29 -42.64 19.40 -24.08
C ASP A 29 -42.99 20.80 -23.48
N ILE A 30 -44.27 21.14 -23.47
CA ILE A 30 -44.79 22.43 -22.95
C ILE A 30 -44.55 22.60 -21.45
N SER A 31 -44.29 21.50 -20.70
CA SER A 31 -43.97 21.57 -19.28
C SER A 31 -42.53 21.99 -19.01
N ASN A 32 -41.65 21.89 -20.01
CA ASN A 32 -40.23 22.18 -19.88
C ASN A 32 -39.94 23.72 -19.91
N THR A 33 -40.63 24.44 -19.03
CA THR A 33 -40.48 25.89 -18.89
C THR A 33 -39.22 26.26 -18.09
N PRO A 34 -38.66 27.47 -18.27
CA PRO A 34 -37.49 27.94 -17.51
C PRO A 34 -37.65 27.79 -15.99
N GLN A 35 -38.84 28.10 -15.46
CA GLN A 35 -39.13 28.01 -14.03
C GLN A 35 -39.13 26.52 -13.56
N ALA A 36 -39.81 25.64 -14.33
CA ALA A 36 -39.88 24.23 -14.03
C ALA A 36 -38.46 23.56 -14.07
N ILE A 37 -37.61 23.98 -15.03
CA ILE A 37 -36.21 23.55 -15.12
C ILE A 37 -35.45 23.95 -13.86
N VAL A 38 -35.55 25.20 -13.40
CA VAL A 38 -34.86 25.66 -12.18
C VAL A 38 -35.36 24.87 -10.93
N ASP A 39 -36.66 24.68 -10.77
CA ASP A 39 -37.21 23.96 -9.62
C ASP A 39 -36.82 22.51 -9.66
N THR A 40 -36.90 21.81 -10.79
CA THR A 40 -36.43 20.45 -10.97
C THR A 40 -34.91 20.28 -10.71
N ALA A 41 -34.11 21.27 -11.14
CA ALA A 41 -32.69 21.29 -10.88
C ALA A 41 -32.38 21.34 -9.37
N ILE A 42 -33.10 22.16 -8.61
CA ILE A 42 -32.99 22.26 -7.16
C ILE A 42 -33.40 20.93 -6.51
N GLU A 43 -34.49 20.32 -6.91
CA GLU A 43 -34.96 19.03 -6.41
C GLU A 43 -33.94 17.92 -6.65
N LYS A 44 -33.26 17.90 -7.80
CA LYS A 44 -32.19 16.95 -8.15
C LYS A 44 -30.84 17.30 -7.51
N GLY A 45 -30.75 18.37 -6.73
CA GLY A 45 -29.53 18.82 -6.04
C GLY A 45 -28.49 19.45 -6.94
N LEU A 46 -28.88 19.92 -8.12
CA LEU A 46 -28.03 20.74 -8.99
C LEU A 46 -27.83 22.12 -8.36
N LYS A 47 -26.61 22.64 -8.43
CA LYS A 47 -26.26 23.98 -7.89
C LYS A 47 -25.80 24.96 -8.95
N VAL A 48 -25.45 24.47 -10.13
CA VAL A 48 -25.06 25.32 -11.28
C VAL A 48 -25.76 24.77 -12.51
N ILE A 49 -26.53 25.61 -13.18
CA ILE A 49 -27.20 25.28 -14.45
C ILE A 49 -27.07 26.39 -15.45
N SER A 50 -27.27 26.07 -16.74
CA SER A 50 -27.44 27.04 -17.80
C SER A 50 -28.50 26.55 -18.77
N ILE A 51 -29.48 27.40 -19.06
CA ILE A 51 -30.41 27.21 -20.18
C ILE A 51 -29.74 27.81 -21.43
N THR A 52 -29.52 26.97 -22.42
CA THR A 52 -28.73 27.24 -23.61
C THR A 52 -29.54 26.90 -24.86
N ASP A 53 -30.70 27.54 -25.01
CA ASP A 53 -31.58 27.31 -26.14
C ASP A 53 -30.88 27.62 -27.48
N HIS A 54 -31.22 26.88 -28.53
CA HIS A 54 -30.68 27.06 -29.86
C HIS A 54 -30.99 28.45 -30.41
N ASN A 55 -29.95 29.24 -30.68
CA ASN A 55 -30.03 30.58 -31.26
C ASN A 55 -31.03 31.50 -30.56
N GLN A 56 -31.26 31.31 -29.23
CA GLN A 56 -32.22 32.07 -28.44
C GLN A 56 -31.73 32.22 -26.99
N TYR A 57 -32.00 33.37 -26.34
CA TYR A 57 -31.55 33.68 -24.98
C TYR A 57 -32.67 34.07 -24.01
N LEU A 58 -33.88 34.30 -24.47
CA LEU A 58 -34.95 34.87 -23.65
C LEU A 58 -35.36 34.00 -22.48
N ASN A 59 -35.36 32.66 -22.65
CA ASN A 59 -35.68 31.75 -21.57
C ASN A 59 -34.51 31.64 -20.57
N SER A 60 -33.26 31.79 -20.99
CA SER A 60 -32.12 31.95 -20.09
C SER A 60 -32.28 33.16 -19.18
N GLN A 61 -32.77 34.32 -19.74
CA GLN A 61 -33.10 35.53 -18.97
C GLN A 61 -34.18 35.25 -17.91
N ILE A 62 -35.25 34.55 -18.29
CA ILE A 62 -36.36 34.21 -17.37
C ILE A 62 -35.85 33.34 -16.23
N ALA A 63 -35.06 32.32 -16.53
CA ALA A 63 -34.48 31.41 -15.54
C ALA A 63 -33.55 32.14 -14.54
N VAL A 64 -32.67 33.03 -15.03
CA VAL A 64 -31.79 33.84 -14.18
C VAL A 64 -32.59 34.72 -13.22
N GLN A 65 -33.64 35.37 -13.72
CA GLN A 65 -34.52 36.23 -12.89
C GLN A 65 -35.25 35.39 -11.83
N TYR A 66 -35.77 34.22 -12.22
CA TYR A 66 -36.52 33.34 -11.34
C TYR A 66 -35.65 32.73 -10.24
N ALA A 67 -34.37 32.50 -10.49
CA ALA A 67 -33.43 31.92 -9.56
C ALA A 67 -32.78 32.90 -8.58
N LYS A 68 -33.04 34.21 -8.69
CA LYS A 68 -32.30 35.27 -7.97
C LYS A 68 -32.20 35.08 -6.46
N ASP A 69 -33.26 34.59 -5.84
CA ASP A 69 -33.34 34.37 -4.38
C ASP A 69 -33.28 32.87 -3.99
N LYS A 70 -32.88 32.02 -4.92
CA LYS A 70 -32.76 30.57 -4.73
C LYS A 70 -31.32 30.15 -4.56
N ASP A 71 -31.09 29.01 -3.88
CA ASP A 71 -29.73 28.45 -3.64
C ASP A 71 -29.22 27.65 -4.86
N ILE A 72 -29.19 28.34 -6.02
CA ILE A 72 -28.71 27.82 -7.32
C ILE A 72 -28.11 28.96 -8.14
N LEU A 73 -27.03 28.68 -8.84
CA LEU A 73 -26.49 29.61 -9.86
C LEU A 73 -27.05 29.21 -11.22
N VAL A 74 -27.80 30.14 -11.83
CA VAL A 74 -28.19 30.04 -13.25
C VAL A 74 -27.27 30.95 -14.05
N ILE A 75 -26.44 30.38 -14.91
CA ILE A 75 -25.49 31.10 -15.74
C ILE A 75 -26.22 31.53 -17.04
N PRO A 76 -26.19 32.82 -17.40
CA PRO A 76 -26.69 33.25 -18.69
C PRO A 76 -25.96 32.54 -19.84
N GLY A 77 -26.68 31.75 -20.63
CA GLY A 77 -26.08 30.93 -21.69
C GLY A 77 -26.93 30.88 -22.95
N ILE A 78 -26.32 30.47 -24.05
CA ILE A 78 -26.92 30.23 -25.37
C ILE A 78 -26.15 29.12 -26.08
N GLU A 79 -26.84 28.26 -26.82
CA GLU A 79 -26.22 27.40 -27.82
C GLU A 79 -26.37 28.05 -29.22
N VAL A 80 -25.25 28.41 -29.80
CA VAL A 80 -25.22 28.97 -31.17
C VAL A 80 -25.03 27.84 -32.17
N SER A 81 -26.07 27.56 -32.95
CA SER A 81 -26.02 26.59 -34.05
C SER A 81 -25.43 27.28 -35.28
N THR A 82 -24.18 26.94 -35.62
CA THR A 82 -23.45 27.53 -36.76
C THR A 82 -23.30 26.50 -37.90
N THR A 83 -22.87 26.97 -39.07
CA THR A 83 -22.48 26.11 -40.20
C THR A 83 -21.21 25.31 -39.95
N GLN A 84 -20.54 25.50 -38.77
CA GLN A 84 -19.29 24.83 -38.36
C GLN A 84 -19.48 23.93 -37.17
N GLY A 85 -20.71 23.75 -36.68
CA GLY A 85 -21.08 22.99 -35.50
C GLY A 85 -21.66 23.88 -34.40
N HIS A 86 -22.02 23.28 -33.29
CA HIS A 86 -22.66 23.93 -32.17
C HIS A 86 -21.64 24.47 -31.16
N LEU A 87 -21.93 25.66 -30.62
CA LEU A 87 -21.08 26.36 -29.67
C LEU A 87 -21.91 26.83 -28.47
N LEU A 88 -21.58 26.38 -27.28
CA LEU A 88 -22.12 26.89 -26.02
C LEU A 88 -21.35 28.12 -25.60
N LEU A 89 -22.08 29.21 -25.29
CA LEU A 89 -21.49 30.43 -24.76
C LEU A 89 -22.16 30.84 -23.47
N TYR A 90 -21.33 31.24 -22.50
CA TYR A 90 -21.74 31.61 -21.15
C TYR A 90 -21.26 33.00 -20.80
N PHE A 91 -22.12 33.79 -20.15
CA PHE A 91 -21.85 35.18 -19.80
C PHE A 91 -22.10 35.43 -18.31
N GLU A 92 -21.45 36.47 -17.78
CA GLU A 92 -21.61 36.84 -16.37
C GLU A 92 -23.00 37.40 -16.08
N THR A 93 -23.55 38.17 -17.01
CA THR A 93 -24.87 38.82 -16.87
C THR A 93 -25.73 38.69 -18.13
N ILE A 94 -27.04 38.81 -17.97
CA ILE A 94 -27.99 38.78 -19.08
C ILE A 94 -27.75 39.95 -20.07
N GLU A 95 -27.33 41.09 -19.57
CA GLU A 95 -27.04 42.25 -20.42
C GLU A 95 -25.86 41.98 -21.36
N LYS A 96 -24.83 41.26 -20.91
CA LYS A 96 -23.72 40.83 -21.76
C LYS A 96 -24.17 39.79 -22.80
N LEU A 97 -24.98 38.81 -22.42
CA LEU A 97 -25.58 37.83 -23.33
C LEU A 97 -26.49 38.54 -24.39
N GLN A 98 -27.33 39.46 -23.96
CA GLN A 98 -28.19 40.20 -24.87
C GLN A 98 -27.37 41.03 -25.88
N ARG A 99 -26.31 41.72 -25.44
CA ARG A 99 -25.41 42.46 -26.34
C ARG A 99 -24.73 41.54 -27.35
N PHE A 100 -24.32 40.37 -26.92
CA PHE A 100 -23.77 39.34 -27.80
C PHE A 100 -24.82 38.93 -28.85
N TYR A 101 -26.03 38.57 -28.40
CA TYR A 101 -27.12 38.10 -29.27
C TYR A 101 -27.55 39.13 -30.33
N ILE A 102 -27.63 40.39 -29.98
CA ILE A 102 -27.98 41.49 -30.93
C ILE A 102 -26.96 41.58 -32.08
N GLY A 103 -25.71 41.16 -31.86
CA GLY A 103 -24.68 41.13 -32.90
C GLY A 103 -24.76 39.93 -33.85
N LEU A 104 -25.63 38.94 -33.57
CA LEU A 104 -25.80 37.78 -34.42
C LEU A 104 -26.81 38.02 -35.55
N THR A 105 -26.60 37.30 -36.64
CA THR A 105 -27.55 37.24 -37.76
C THR A 105 -27.85 35.78 -38.08
N PHE A 106 -29.08 35.49 -38.44
CA PHE A 106 -29.54 34.12 -38.64
C PHE A 106 -30.12 33.96 -40.06
N ASN A 107 -30.26 32.70 -40.47
CA ASN A 107 -31.03 32.33 -41.67
C ASN A 107 -32.54 32.63 -41.47
N GLN A 108 -33.36 32.38 -42.50
CA GLN A 108 -34.78 32.75 -42.50
C GLN A 108 -35.62 32.14 -41.37
N ASP A 109 -35.30 30.93 -40.92
CA ASP A 109 -36.01 30.20 -39.87
C ASP A 109 -35.31 30.27 -38.50
N ASN A 110 -34.25 31.07 -38.38
CA ASN A 110 -33.41 31.20 -37.18
C ASN A 110 -32.74 29.89 -36.70
N SER A 111 -32.71 28.84 -37.54
CA SER A 111 -32.10 27.56 -37.17
C SER A 111 -30.57 27.62 -37.23
N ILE A 112 -29.98 28.47 -38.07
CA ILE A 112 -28.54 28.57 -38.26
C ILE A 112 -28.07 30.01 -38.15
N CYS A 113 -27.04 30.22 -37.33
CA CYS A 113 -26.30 31.48 -37.22
C CYS A 113 -25.36 31.66 -38.43
N ASN A 114 -25.36 32.85 -39.05
CA ASN A 114 -24.51 33.14 -40.21
C ASN A 114 -23.03 33.34 -39.82
N GLN A 115 -22.75 33.72 -38.56
CA GLN A 115 -21.40 33.82 -38.01
C GLN A 115 -20.85 32.43 -37.71
N GLY A 116 -19.55 32.24 -38.03
CA GLY A 116 -18.84 31.02 -37.70
C GLY A 116 -18.40 30.98 -36.21
N ILE A 117 -17.90 29.83 -35.76
CA ILE A 117 -17.46 29.62 -34.37
C ILE A 117 -16.41 30.65 -33.93
N VAL A 118 -15.43 30.98 -34.79
CA VAL A 118 -14.37 31.97 -34.49
C VAL A 118 -14.95 33.36 -34.27
N GLU A 119 -15.89 33.78 -35.14
CA GLU A 119 -16.54 35.08 -35.03
C GLU A 119 -17.40 35.20 -33.78
N CYS A 120 -18.11 34.12 -33.43
CA CYS A 120 -18.89 34.02 -32.19
C CYS A 120 -17.98 34.08 -30.94
N LEU A 121 -16.87 33.31 -30.90
CA LEU A 121 -15.91 33.35 -29.80
C LEU A 121 -15.29 34.73 -29.62
N ASN A 122 -14.81 35.38 -30.70
CA ASN A 122 -14.24 36.73 -30.66
C ASN A 122 -15.26 37.80 -30.21
N SER A 123 -16.52 37.65 -30.59
CA SER A 123 -17.59 38.53 -30.14
C SER A 123 -17.92 38.32 -28.67
N ALA A 124 -17.94 37.10 -28.22
CA ALA A 124 -18.13 36.74 -26.81
C ALA A 124 -16.95 37.21 -25.93
N GLU A 125 -15.68 37.08 -26.39
CA GLU A 125 -14.47 37.51 -25.66
C GLU A 125 -14.53 39.01 -25.31
N ARG A 126 -14.99 39.86 -26.22
CA ARG A 126 -15.18 41.33 -25.98
C ARG A 126 -16.17 41.63 -24.84
N LEU A 127 -16.98 40.66 -24.45
CA LEU A 127 -17.98 40.75 -23.40
C LEU A 127 -17.64 39.84 -22.20
N ASP A 128 -16.40 39.39 -22.12
CA ASP A 128 -15.89 38.42 -21.11
C ASP A 128 -16.67 37.09 -21.12
N GLY A 129 -17.19 36.68 -22.28
CA GLY A 129 -17.92 35.44 -22.45
C GLY A 129 -16.99 34.23 -22.64
N ILE A 130 -17.43 33.07 -22.16
CA ILE A 130 -16.71 31.80 -22.19
C ILE A 130 -17.35 30.89 -23.24
N GLY A 131 -16.51 30.22 -24.06
CA GLY A 131 -16.94 29.26 -25.05
C GLY A 131 -16.63 27.81 -24.65
N VAL A 132 -17.56 26.94 -25.03
CA VAL A 132 -17.41 25.47 -24.93
C VAL A 132 -17.93 24.86 -26.23
N LEU A 133 -17.14 24.04 -26.91
CA LEU A 133 -17.61 23.32 -28.09
C LEU A 133 -18.59 22.21 -27.64
N ALA A 134 -19.82 22.29 -28.18
CA ALA A 134 -20.90 21.39 -27.80
C ALA A 134 -20.67 19.95 -28.38
N HIS A 135 -21.02 18.95 -27.63
CA HIS A 135 -21.09 17.52 -28.03
C HIS A 135 -20.16 17.14 -29.20
N ILE A 136 -18.85 17.38 -29.03
CA ILE A 136 -17.81 17.46 -30.06
C ILE A 136 -17.80 16.31 -31.08
N THR A 137 -18.26 15.10 -30.69
CA THR A 137 -18.24 13.88 -31.51
C THR A 137 -19.58 13.57 -32.20
N LEU A 138 -20.67 14.28 -31.85
CA LEU A 138 -21.99 14.09 -32.50
C LEU A 138 -22.06 14.75 -33.87
N ASP A 139 -23.11 14.42 -34.61
CA ASP A 139 -23.30 14.90 -36.01
C ASP A 139 -23.37 16.43 -36.12
N SER A 140 -23.85 17.11 -35.10
CA SER A 140 -23.87 18.58 -34.96
C SER A 140 -22.60 19.14 -34.30
N GLY A 141 -21.69 18.30 -33.82
CA GLY A 141 -20.42 18.73 -33.26
C GLY A 141 -19.42 19.17 -34.31
N PHE A 142 -18.52 20.09 -33.93
CA PHE A 142 -17.58 20.73 -34.85
C PHE A 142 -16.68 19.72 -35.60
N GLU A 143 -16.30 18.61 -35.00
CA GLU A 143 -15.45 17.61 -35.64
C GLU A 143 -16.07 16.99 -36.88
N LYS A 144 -17.36 16.63 -36.79
CA LYS A 144 -18.09 16.01 -37.91
C LYS A 144 -18.55 17.03 -38.92
N VAL A 145 -18.96 18.21 -38.45
CA VAL A 145 -19.45 19.29 -39.34
C VAL A 145 -18.32 19.85 -40.20
N ILE A 146 -17.16 20.15 -39.60
CA ILE A 146 -15.99 20.65 -40.34
C ILE A 146 -15.32 19.49 -41.12
N ASN A 147 -15.34 18.30 -40.55
CA ASN A 147 -14.90 17.02 -41.14
C ASN A 147 -13.54 17.06 -41.87
N ARG A 148 -12.72 18.07 -41.61
CA ARG A 148 -11.38 18.19 -42.19
C ARG A 148 -10.50 19.00 -41.27
N PHE A 149 -9.44 18.37 -40.80
CA PHE A 149 -8.38 19.04 -40.09
C PHE A 149 -7.69 20.09 -40.97
N GLY A 150 -7.49 21.30 -40.45
CA GLY A 150 -6.87 22.38 -41.24
C GLY A 150 -6.95 23.73 -40.56
N PRO A 151 -6.56 24.81 -41.29
CA PRO A 151 -6.46 26.18 -40.75
C PRO A 151 -7.72 26.69 -40.04
N HIS A 152 -8.88 26.21 -40.45
CA HIS A 152 -10.16 26.61 -39.86
C HIS A 152 -10.33 26.07 -38.44
N MET A 153 -10.00 24.80 -38.21
CA MET A 153 -9.97 24.24 -36.84
C MET A 153 -8.89 24.91 -36.01
N GLU A 154 -7.70 25.15 -36.58
CA GLU A 154 -6.61 25.83 -35.87
C GLU A 154 -7.03 27.22 -35.37
N GLN A 155 -7.78 27.99 -36.17
CA GLN A 155 -8.30 29.29 -35.75
C GLN A 155 -9.28 29.23 -34.59
N ILE A 156 -10.12 28.17 -34.50
CA ILE A 156 -11.01 27.94 -33.34
C ILE A 156 -10.19 27.75 -32.08
N PHE A 157 -9.14 26.94 -32.15
CA PHE A 157 -8.28 26.65 -31.01
C PHE A 157 -7.31 27.79 -30.67
N MET A 158 -7.19 28.83 -31.49
CA MET A 158 -6.48 30.05 -31.12
C MET A 158 -7.30 31.01 -30.25
N CYS A 159 -8.61 30.77 -30.06
CA CYS A 159 -9.47 31.64 -29.27
C CYS A 159 -9.25 31.38 -27.77
N LYS A 160 -8.77 32.39 -27.03
CA LYS A 160 -8.38 32.26 -25.59
C LYS A 160 -9.57 31.98 -24.67
N ASN A 161 -10.77 32.43 -25.06
CA ASN A 161 -11.99 32.23 -24.28
C ASN A 161 -12.68 30.88 -24.56
N LEU A 162 -12.13 30.04 -25.43
CA LEU A 162 -12.53 28.65 -25.59
C LEU A 162 -11.90 27.83 -24.42
N LEU A 163 -12.70 27.48 -23.40
CA LEU A 163 -12.18 26.87 -22.19
C LEU A 163 -12.58 25.39 -22.00
N GLY A 164 -13.57 24.91 -22.76
CA GLY A 164 -14.06 23.55 -22.55
C GLY A 164 -14.51 22.83 -23.82
N LEU A 165 -14.61 21.55 -23.71
CA LEU A 165 -15.13 20.63 -24.71
C LEU A 165 -16.22 19.80 -24.05
N GLU A 166 -17.44 19.81 -24.63
CA GLU A 166 -18.50 18.94 -24.15
C GLU A 166 -18.36 17.57 -24.78
N ILE A 167 -18.25 16.54 -23.91
CA ILE A 167 -18.16 15.13 -24.26
C ILE A 167 -19.48 14.43 -23.95
N THR A 168 -19.79 13.37 -24.70
CA THR A 168 -21.05 12.63 -24.56
C THR A 168 -20.91 11.38 -23.72
N ASN A 169 -19.70 10.86 -23.59
CA ASN A 169 -19.39 9.68 -22.79
C ASN A 169 -17.95 9.72 -22.25
N LYS A 170 -17.66 8.90 -21.24
CA LYS A 170 -16.34 8.85 -20.56
C LYS A 170 -15.17 8.40 -21.44
N ASN A 171 -15.41 7.65 -22.51
CA ASN A 171 -14.34 7.23 -23.41
C ASN A 171 -13.72 8.42 -24.14
N GLU A 172 -14.44 9.53 -24.23
CA GLU A 172 -14.02 10.77 -24.89
C GLU A 172 -13.14 11.67 -23.98
N VAL A 173 -12.96 11.35 -22.71
CA VAL A 173 -12.13 12.15 -21.78
C VAL A 173 -10.70 12.35 -22.30
N ARG A 174 -10.14 11.35 -23.00
CA ARG A 174 -8.78 11.42 -23.57
C ARG A 174 -8.65 12.29 -24.82
N LEU A 175 -9.75 12.63 -25.48
CA LEU A 175 -9.70 13.47 -26.67
C LEU A 175 -9.12 14.86 -26.32
N TYR A 176 -8.24 15.35 -27.17
CA TYR A 176 -7.54 16.64 -26.95
C TYR A 176 -6.79 16.69 -25.61
N THR A 177 -6.08 15.62 -25.27
CA THR A 177 -5.11 15.55 -24.18
C THR A 177 -3.77 14.98 -24.69
N ASP A 178 -2.73 15.01 -23.86
CA ASP A 178 -1.44 14.39 -24.23
C ASP A 178 -1.54 12.86 -24.38
N GLU A 179 -2.57 12.24 -23.79
CA GLU A 179 -2.87 10.81 -23.88
C GLU A 179 -3.74 10.44 -25.09
N ASP A 180 -4.17 11.42 -25.90
CA ASP A 180 -4.96 11.16 -27.11
C ASP A 180 -4.13 10.38 -28.14
N ASP A 181 -4.75 9.42 -28.80
CA ASP A 181 -4.09 8.64 -29.87
C ASP A 181 -4.02 9.42 -31.20
N ASN A 182 -4.83 10.47 -31.37
CA ASN A 182 -4.92 11.28 -32.57
C ASN A 182 -3.88 12.42 -32.56
N ALA A 183 -2.93 12.38 -33.47
CA ALA A 183 -1.88 13.41 -33.62
C ALA A 183 -2.44 14.81 -33.98
N GLU A 184 -3.56 14.86 -34.69
CA GLU A 184 -4.21 16.13 -35.06
C GLU A 184 -4.85 16.79 -33.85
N HIS A 185 -5.46 16.02 -32.94
CA HIS A 185 -6.00 16.56 -31.69
C HIS A 185 -4.88 17.10 -30.79
N LYS A 186 -3.75 16.39 -30.69
CA LYS A 186 -2.58 16.88 -29.94
C LYS A 186 -2.03 18.19 -30.51
N LYS A 187 -2.01 18.30 -31.85
CA LYS A 187 -1.59 19.55 -32.50
C LYS A 187 -2.53 20.71 -32.17
N LEU A 188 -3.85 20.48 -32.21
CA LEU A 188 -4.83 21.51 -31.84
C LEU A 188 -4.70 21.89 -30.36
N LEU A 189 -4.50 20.94 -29.47
CA LEU A 189 -4.24 21.18 -28.04
C LEU A 189 -3.00 22.07 -27.84
N SER A 190 -1.91 21.79 -28.56
CA SER A 190 -0.69 22.62 -28.51
C SER A 190 -0.97 24.06 -28.99
N ILE A 191 -1.69 24.22 -30.10
CA ILE A 191 -2.09 25.56 -30.62
C ILE A 191 -2.90 26.30 -29.56
N TRP A 192 -3.86 25.66 -28.92
CA TRP A 192 -4.65 26.26 -27.87
C TRP A 192 -3.80 26.67 -26.65
N ARG A 193 -2.91 25.79 -26.17
CA ARG A 193 -1.99 26.08 -25.06
C ARG A 193 -1.08 27.29 -25.38
N ASP A 194 -0.57 27.37 -26.60
CA ASP A 194 0.27 28.47 -27.07
C ASP A 194 -0.51 29.81 -27.18
N SER A 195 -1.83 29.75 -27.36
CA SER A 195 -2.68 30.95 -27.41
C SER A 195 -2.96 31.58 -26.05
N LEU A 196 -2.76 30.79 -24.95
CA LEU A 196 -3.02 31.27 -23.59
C LEU A 196 -1.89 32.17 -23.09
N ASP A 197 -2.24 33.26 -22.38
CA ASP A 197 -1.27 34.22 -21.84
C ASP A 197 -0.34 33.61 -20.76
N ASN A 198 -0.68 32.43 -20.28
CA ASN A 198 0.03 31.71 -19.20
C ASN A 198 0.58 30.41 -19.76
N LYS A 199 1.90 30.27 -19.81
CA LYS A 199 2.61 29.06 -20.27
C LYS A 199 2.42 27.84 -19.33
N LEU A 200 1.41 27.85 -18.47
CA LEU A 200 1.07 26.69 -17.65
C LEU A 200 0.50 25.58 -18.52
N HIS A 201 0.99 24.40 -18.33
CA HIS A 201 0.44 23.18 -18.91
C HIS A 201 -1.02 23.03 -18.47
N ARG A 202 -1.97 23.10 -19.41
CA ARG A 202 -3.41 23.02 -19.13
C ARG A 202 -4.10 22.11 -20.13
N ASP A 203 -5.18 21.49 -19.67
CA ASP A 203 -6.11 20.75 -20.49
C ASP A 203 -7.47 21.45 -20.55
N PHE A 204 -8.20 21.24 -21.64
CA PHE A 204 -9.59 21.71 -21.75
C PHE A 204 -10.45 21.13 -20.63
N ALA A 205 -11.37 21.92 -20.10
CA ALA A 205 -12.42 21.39 -19.22
C ALA A 205 -13.29 20.40 -20.01
N LYS A 206 -13.29 19.14 -19.59
CA LYS A 206 -14.19 18.13 -20.14
C LYS A 206 -15.51 18.21 -19.39
N LEU A 207 -16.56 18.60 -20.09
CA LEU A 207 -17.89 18.78 -19.52
C LEU A 207 -18.83 17.70 -20.05
N MET A 208 -19.66 17.17 -19.18
CA MET A 208 -20.79 16.33 -19.55
C MET A 208 -22.05 17.01 -19.04
N SER A 209 -22.97 17.31 -19.93
CA SER A 209 -24.27 17.91 -19.62
C SER A 209 -25.39 17.02 -20.16
N SER A 210 -26.60 17.24 -19.71
CA SER A 210 -27.74 16.39 -20.11
C SER A 210 -28.17 16.61 -21.56
N ASP A 211 -27.97 17.81 -22.10
CA ASP A 211 -28.56 18.21 -23.39
C ASP A 211 -30.07 17.89 -23.40
N SER A 212 -30.71 18.27 -22.30
CA SER A 212 -32.07 17.84 -21.98
C SER A 212 -33.11 18.70 -22.67
N HIS A 213 -34.03 18.05 -23.36
CA HIS A 213 -35.21 18.66 -23.99
C HIS A 213 -36.52 18.35 -23.22
N GLU A 214 -36.42 17.66 -22.08
CA GLU A 214 -37.54 17.24 -21.23
C GLU A 214 -37.13 17.31 -19.76
N LEU A 215 -38.02 17.71 -18.83
CA LEU A 215 -37.73 17.85 -17.41
C LEU A 215 -37.22 16.50 -16.78
N ILE A 216 -37.78 15.40 -17.23
CA ILE A 216 -37.40 14.07 -16.69
C ILE A 216 -35.94 13.72 -16.96
N ARG A 217 -35.40 14.20 -18.07
CA ARG A 217 -34.02 13.91 -18.50
C ARG A 217 -32.99 14.89 -17.96
N LEU A 218 -33.41 15.93 -17.26
CA LEU A 218 -32.48 16.88 -16.65
C LEU A 218 -31.42 16.17 -15.82
N GLY A 219 -30.15 16.37 -16.13
CA GLY A 219 -29.04 15.70 -15.49
C GLY A 219 -28.77 14.25 -15.92
N ASN A 220 -29.58 13.68 -16.84
CA ASN A 220 -29.43 12.32 -17.33
C ASN A 220 -29.44 12.29 -18.86
N ASN A 221 -28.83 11.25 -19.44
CA ASN A 221 -28.97 10.97 -20.88
C ASN A 221 -30.32 10.27 -21.15
N ALA A 222 -30.61 9.98 -22.44
CA ALA A 222 -31.83 9.28 -22.86
C ALA A 222 -32.02 7.89 -22.23
N GLU A 223 -30.93 7.26 -21.77
CA GLU A 223 -30.91 5.92 -21.15
C GLU A 223 -31.00 5.99 -19.61
N GLY A 224 -31.12 7.19 -19.03
CA GLY A 224 -31.20 7.40 -17.58
C GLY A 224 -29.85 7.42 -16.87
N ASN A 225 -28.74 7.39 -17.60
CA ASN A 225 -27.41 7.49 -17.01
C ASN A 225 -27.08 8.94 -16.65
N ASN A 226 -26.37 9.16 -15.54
CA ASN A 226 -25.93 10.49 -15.15
C ASN A 226 -25.01 11.11 -16.19
N ARG A 227 -25.37 12.31 -16.66
CA ARG A 227 -24.56 13.15 -17.55
C ARG A 227 -24.35 14.52 -16.92
N LEU A 228 -23.59 14.56 -15.84
CA LEU A 228 -23.35 15.77 -15.08
C LEU A 228 -21.86 16.00 -14.87
N THR A 229 -21.54 17.26 -14.72
CA THR A 229 -20.23 17.73 -14.32
C THR A 229 -20.27 18.21 -12.88
N ARG A 230 -19.19 18.04 -12.15
CA ARG A 230 -18.97 18.67 -10.85
C ARG A 230 -17.91 19.74 -10.97
N LEU A 231 -18.28 20.95 -10.53
CA LEU A 231 -17.43 22.13 -10.56
C LEU A 231 -17.01 22.51 -9.14
N LYS A 232 -15.72 22.60 -8.89
CA LYS A 232 -15.16 23.01 -7.60
C LYS A 232 -15.08 24.52 -7.51
N MET A 233 -15.97 25.09 -6.73
CA MET A 233 -16.18 26.53 -6.64
C MET A 233 -16.24 26.98 -5.17
N PRO A 234 -15.61 28.13 -4.80
CA PRO A 234 -15.71 28.68 -3.44
C PRO A 234 -17.06 29.34 -3.19
N THR A 235 -17.69 29.89 -4.24
CA THR A 235 -18.98 30.56 -4.20
C THR A 235 -19.72 30.29 -5.51
N LEU A 236 -21.04 30.30 -5.45
CA LEU A 236 -21.90 30.15 -6.63
C LEU A 236 -21.95 31.47 -7.44
N THR A 237 -20.88 31.78 -8.20
CA THR A 237 -20.73 32.98 -9.02
C THR A 237 -20.11 32.61 -10.37
N PHE A 238 -20.39 33.44 -11.40
CA PHE A 238 -19.80 33.29 -12.73
C PHE A 238 -18.25 33.32 -12.69
N ARG A 239 -17.67 34.19 -11.86
CA ARG A 239 -16.22 34.25 -11.68
C ARG A 239 -15.64 32.93 -11.16
N SER A 240 -16.31 32.29 -10.19
CA SER A 240 -15.90 30.98 -9.68
C SER A 240 -16.03 29.87 -10.73
N PHE A 241 -17.07 29.93 -11.57
CA PHE A 241 -17.27 29.07 -12.73
C PHE A 241 -16.13 29.24 -13.74
N HIS A 242 -15.81 30.47 -14.11
CA HIS A 242 -14.69 30.78 -15.02
C HIS A 242 -13.36 30.17 -14.48
N ILE A 243 -13.04 30.42 -13.21
CA ILE A 243 -11.84 29.86 -12.57
C ILE A 243 -11.86 28.32 -12.58
N ALA A 244 -13.03 27.73 -12.41
CA ALA A 244 -13.14 26.25 -12.44
C ALA A 244 -12.79 25.71 -13.84
N LEU A 245 -13.26 26.33 -14.90
CA LEU A 245 -12.91 25.92 -16.27
C LEU A 245 -11.44 26.21 -16.61
N MET A 246 -10.87 27.32 -16.14
CA MET A 246 -9.47 27.67 -16.34
C MET A 246 -8.50 26.72 -15.57
N SER A 247 -8.95 26.05 -14.55
CA SER A 247 -8.15 25.12 -13.71
C SER A 247 -8.79 23.73 -13.71
N SER A 248 -9.14 23.23 -14.88
CA SER A 248 -9.96 22.03 -15.10
C SER A 248 -9.42 20.80 -14.39
N GLU A 249 -8.12 20.57 -14.41
CA GLU A 249 -7.47 19.40 -13.80
C GLU A 249 -7.80 19.24 -12.30
N SER A 250 -7.94 20.34 -11.57
CA SER A 250 -8.23 20.33 -10.14
C SER A 250 -9.67 20.65 -9.77
N ARG A 251 -10.44 21.24 -10.71
CA ARG A 251 -11.75 21.84 -10.43
C ARG A 251 -12.91 21.29 -11.23
N VAL A 252 -12.66 20.48 -12.25
CA VAL A 252 -13.69 19.83 -13.04
C VAL A 252 -13.61 18.32 -12.83
N ARG A 253 -14.73 17.68 -12.51
CA ARG A 253 -14.86 16.23 -12.39
C ARG A 253 -16.16 15.79 -13.03
N LEU A 254 -16.21 14.60 -13.59
CA LEU A 254 -17.44 13.98 -14.01
C LEU A 254 -18.21 13.46 -12.79
N GLU A 255 -19.53 13.28 -12.90
CA GLU A 255 -20.41 13.01 -11.76
C GLU A 255 -20.00 11.80 -10.91
N ASP A 256 -19.51 10.75 -11.53
CA ASP A 256 -19.11 9.51 -10.87
C ASP A 256 -17.61 9.47 -10.45
N GLU A 257 -16.85 10.49 -10.76
CA GLU A 257 -15.48 10.71 -10.27
C GLU A 257 -15.46 11.52 -8.98
N ILE A 258 -16.42 11.28 -8.09
CA ILE A 258 -16.45 11.96 -6.79
C ILE A 258 -15.20 11.52 -6.02
N PRO A 259 -14.37 12.47 -5.57
CA PRO A 259 -13.25 12.14 -4.72
C PRO A 259 -13.76 11.36 -3.49
N VAL A 260 -13.10 10.27 -3.15
CA VAL A 260 -13.36 9.53 -1.93
C VAL A 260 -13.36 10.53 -0.77
N ARG A 261 -14.35 10.45 0.11
CA ARG A 261 -14.38 11.26 1.33
C ARG A 261 -13.09 10.97 2.10
N ARG A 262 -12.37 12.04 2.42
CA ARG A 262 -11.12 11.96 3.19
C ARG A 262 -11.33 12.62 4.53
N PRO A 263 -10.63 12.17 5.57
CA PRO A 263 -10.60 12.87 6.83
C PRO A 263 -10.10 14.30 6.66
N ILE A 264 -10.68 15.25 7.39
CA ILE A 264 -10.32 16.67 7.30
C ILE A 264 -10.18 17.30 8.69
N ILE A 265 -9.22 18.20 8.83
CA ILE A 265 -9.20 19.16 9.93
C ILE A 265 -10.11 20.32 9.50
N LYS A 266 -11.27 20.43 10.14
CA LYS A 266 -12.32 21.36 9.75
C LYS A 266 -12.13 22.75 10.33
N HIS A 267 -11.69 22.82 11.58
CA HIS A 267 -11.68 24.07 12.34
C HIS A 267 -10.53 24.07 13.33
N ILE A 268 -9.96 25.26 13.57
CA ILE A 268 -9.00 25.48 14.64
C ILE A 268 -9.26 26.80 15.36
N LYS A 269 -9.23 26.78 16.70
CA LYS A 269 -9.32 27.94 17.55
C LYS A 269 -8.12 27.98 18.50
N LEU A 270 -7.51 29.14 18.62
CA LEU A 270 -6.36 29.37 19.49
C LEU A 270 -6.70 30.42 20.55
N GLU A 271 -6.38 30.12 21.80
CA GLU A 271 -6.58 31.01 22.95
C GLU A 271 -5.24 31.26 23.63
N GLY A 272 -4.92 32.52 23.89
CA GLY A 272 -3.64 32.96 24.44
C GLY A 272 -2.49 32.96 23.41
N GLY A 273 -1.38 33.55 23.82
CA GLY A 273 -0.18 33.66 22.97
C GLY A 273 -0.29 34.67 21.84
N LEU A 274 0.61 34.54 20.82
CA LEU A 274 0.70 35.44 19.67
C LEU A 274 -0.58 35.43 18.80
N LEU A 275 -1.25 34.32 18.73
CA LEU A 275 -2.41 34.10 17.88
C LEU A 275 -3.73 34.04 18.68
N GLU A 276 -3.78 34.78 19.81
CA GLU A 276 -4.97 34.86 20.64
C GLU A 276 -6.20 35.31 19.83
N GLY A 277 -7.31 34.59 19.99
CA GLY A 277 -8.57 34.90 19.33
C GLY A 277 -8.64 34.42 17.88
N LEU A 278 -7.62 33.70 17.38
CA LEU A 278 -7.71 33.06 16.07
C LEU A 278 -8.78 31.95 16.12
N ASP A 279 -9.78 32.07 15.26
CA ASP A 279 -10.92 31.16 15.15
C ASP A 279 -11.25 31.03 13.67
N ILE A 280 -10.77 29.95 13.02
CA ILE A 280 -10.84 29.76 11.58
C ILE A 280 -11.30 28.37 11.19
N GLU A 281 -12.12 28.31 10.16
CA GLU A 281 -12.41 27.06 9.45
C GLU A 281 -11.36 26.84 8.34
N LEU A 282 -10.95 25.60 8.17
CA LEU A 282 -10.00 25.19 7.14
C LEU A 282 -10.73 24.58 5.94
N SER A 283 -10.17 24.75 4.75
CA SER A 283 -10.70 24.12 3.55
C SER A 283 -10.53 22.59 3.60
N PRO A 284 -11.50 21.80 3.14
CA PRO A 284 -11.32 20.35 2.96
C PRO A 284 -10.30 20.01 1.86
N ASN A 285 -9.76 21.01 1.17
CA ASN A 285 -8.76 20.86 0.12
C ASN A 285 -7.44 21.51 0.55
N LEU A 286 -6.90 22.43 -0.26
CA LEU A 286 -5.69 23.17 0.06
C LEU A 286 -6.02 24.45 0.83
N THR A 287 -5.39 24.62 2.00
CA THR A 287 -5.38 25.88 2.75
C THR A 287 -3.97 26.47 2.72
N CYS A 288 -3.82 27.68 2.20
CA CYS A 288 -2.54 28.41 2.19
C CYS A 288 -2.49 29.45 3.30
N ILE A 289 -1.44 29.37 4.15
CA ILE A 289 -1.18 30.34 5.22
C ILE A 289 -0.13 31.33 4.72
N ILE A 290 -0.54 32.58 4.49
CA ILE A 290 0.30 33.65 3.95
C ILE A 290 0.48 34.75 4.97
N GLY A 291 1.68 35.35 5.06
CA GLY A 291 1.95 36.47 5.95
C GLY A 291 3.43 36.83 5.99
N SER A 292 3.75 38.02 6.53
CA SER A 292 5.11 38.49 6.71
C SER A 292 5.91 37.66 7.71
N ARG A 293 7.21 37.89 7.82
CA ARG A 293 8.07 37.27 8.85
C ARG A 293 7.56 37.67 10.23
N GLY A 294 7.44 36.72 11.15
CA GLY A 294 6.94 36.94 12.51
C GLY A 294 5.42 37.00 12.66
N ALA A 295 4.63 36.83 11.58
CA ALA A 295 3.16 36.86 11.63
C ALA A 295 2.49 35.64 12.29
N GLY A 296 3.23 34.69 12.84
CA GLY A 296 2.68 33.50 13.50
C GLY A 296 2.39 32.28 12.62
N LYS A 297 2.82 32.28 11.32
CA LYS A 297 2.58 31.15 10.41
C LYS A 297 3.09 29.82 10.95
N SER A 298 4.33 29.80 11.45
CA SER A 298 4.92 28.60 12.05
C SER A 298 4.21 28.22 13.36
N THR A 299 3.79 29.20 14.17
CA THR A 299 3.03 28.97 15.39
C THR A 299 1.70 28.28 15.09
N LEU A 300 0.97 28.71 14.04
CA LEU A 300 -0.28 28.08 13.64
C LEU A 300 -0.06 26.63 13.16
N LEU A 301 0.95 26.40 12.31
CA LEU A 301 1.27 25.06 11.81
C LEU A 301 1.64 24.10 12.94
N GLU A 302 2.53 24.55 13.86
CA GLU A 302 2.94 23.74 15.01
C GLU A 302 1.78 23.52 16.01
N SER A 303 0.84 24.49 16.13
CA SER A 303 -0.37 24.32 16.92
C SER A 303 -1.26 23.19 16.38
N ILE A 304 -1.39 23.09 15.04
CA ILE A 304 -2.10 21.98 14.41
C ILE A 304 -1.39 20.65 14.69
N ARG A 305 -0.06 20.58 14.51
CA ARG A 305 0.73 19.37 14.79
C ARG A 305 0.53 18.86 16.21
N GLU A 306 0.68 19.75 17.15
CA GLU A 306 0.57 19.42 18.59
C GLU A 306 -0.85 19.01 18.98
N ALA A 307 -1.88 19.70 18.44
CA ALA A 307 -3.28 19.36 18.70
C ALA A 307 -3.72 18.03 18.06
N THR A 308 -3.01 17.57 17.03
CA THR A 308 -3.24 16.25 16.43
C THR A 308 -2.50 15.10 17.12
N GLY A 309 -1.77 15.39 18.21
CA GLY A 309 -1.01 14.38 18.96
C GLY A 309 0.33 14.01 18.31
N ASN A 310 0.76 14.72 17.26
CA ASN A 310 2.03 14.48 16.59
C ASN A 310 3.15 15.28 17.29
N LYS A 311 4.30 14.64 17.45
CA LYS A 311 5.45 15.31 18.09
C LYS A 311 6.14 16.26 17.12
N SER A 312 6.39 17.49 17.56
CA SER A 312 7.30 18.40 16.87
C SER A 312 8.75 17.99 17.10
N PHE A 313 9.55 17.95 16.03
CA PHE A 313 10.99 17.64 16.11
C PHE A 313 11.86 18.86 16.45
N SER A 314 11.30 20.07 16.34
CA SER A 314 12.01 21.31 16.62
C SER A 314 11.20 22.22 17.54
N LYS A 315 11.86 22.87 18.48
CA LYS A 315 11.26 23.97 19.26
C LYS A 315 11.23 25.23 18.39
N VAL A 316 10.22 25.32 17.51
CA VAL A 316 10.08 26.40 16.54
C VAL A 316 9.55 27.69 17.18
N CYS A 317 8.89 27.60 18.33
CA CYS A 317 8.23 28.71 18.98
C CYS A 317 8.68 28.91 20.46
N ASP A 318 8.93 30.14 20.83
CA ASP A 318 9.17 30.50 22.25
C ASP A 318 7.90 30.29 23.07
N SER A 319 8.08 29.97 24.35
CA SER A 319 6.97 29.69 25.26
C SER A 319 5.98 30.86 25.41
N GLU A 320 6.43 32.10 25.22
CA GLU A 320 5.59 33.31 25.32
C GLU A 320 4.64 33.47 24.13
N VAL A 321 5.02 33.02 22.93
CA VAL A 321 4.19 33.09 21.72
C VAL A 321 3.25 31.92 21.57
N TRP A 322 3.44 30.85 22.37
CA TRP A 322 2.66 29.63 22.28
C TRP A 322 1.24 29.82 22.86
N PRO A 323 0.17 29.30 22.19
CA PRO A 323 -1.18 29.40 22.72
C PRO A 323 -1.33 28.65 24.06
N GLN A 324 -2.19 29.15 24.92
CA GLN A 324 -2.53 28.52 26.21
C GLN A 324 -3.46 27.34 25.99
N ASN A 325 -4.33 27.43 24.97
CA ASN A 325 -5.30 26.42 24.64
C ASN A 325 -5.49 26.33 23.11
N ILE A 326 -5.51 25.11 22.59
CA ILE A 326 -5.75 24.82 21.18
C ILE A 326 -6.97 23.92 21.10
N ILE A 327 -7.96 24.32 20.32
CA ILE A 327 -9.15 23.53 20.04
C ILE A 327 -9.17 23.24 18.53
N LEU A 328 -9.38 21.98 18.15
CA LEU A 328 -9.35 21.52 16.77
C LEU A 328 -10.51 20.57 16.51
N ASP A 329 -11.28 20.84 15.45
CA ASP A 329 -12.32 19.95 14.99
C ASP A 329 -11.83 19.11 13.79
N TYR A 330 -11.94 17.81 13.95
CA TYR A 330 -11.55 16.81 12.97
C TYR A 330 -12.78 16.00 12.54
N THR A 331 -12.98 15.83 11.25
CA THR A 331 -14.04 15.00 10.68
C THR A 331 -13.40 13.78 10.03
N ASP A 332 -13.83 12.60 10.42
CA ASP A 332 -13.31 11.32 9.92
C ASP A 332 -13.94 10.89 8.58
N GLU A 333 -13.56 9.71 8.08
CA GLU A 333 -14.09 9.13 6.84
C GLU A 333 -15.59 8.80 6.91
N ALA A 334 -16.13 8.60 8.11
CA ALA A 334 -17.54 8.35 8.37
C ALA A 334 -18.38 9.64 8.53
N ASP A 335 -17.77 10.83 8.28
CA ASP A 335 -18.40 12.16 8.43
C ASP A 335 -18.73 12.51 9.90
N GLN A 336 -18.05 11.85 10.87
CA GLN A 336 -18.21 12.16 12.29
C GLN A 336 -17.18 13.20 12.71
N THR A 337 -17.68 14.32 13.23
CA THR A 337 -16.81 15.39 13.73
C THR A 337 -16.50 15.17 15.21
N GLN A 338 -15.22 15.18 15.53
CA GLN A 338 -14.68 15.08 16.89
C GLN A 338 -13.88 16.32 17.21
N THR A 339 -14.01 16.81 18.46
CA THR A 339 -13.29 17.99 18.95
C THR A 339 -12.14 17.58 19.84
N PHE A 340 -10.95 18.00 19.48
CA PHE A 340 -9.71 17.80 20.23
C PHE A 340 -9.31 19.08 20.92
N GLN A 341 -8.80 18.95 22.14
CA GLN A 341 -8.27 20.07 22.91
C GLN A 341 -6.89 19.73 23.43
N ARG A 342 -6.02 20.73 23.41
CA ARG A 342 -4.72 20.67 24.07
C ARG A 342 -4.43 21.96 24.82
N GLU A 343 -4.31 21.86 26.14
CA GLU A 343 -3.80 22.94 26.96
C GLU A 343 -2.27 22.95 26.92
N LYS A 344 -1.68 24.11 27.18
CA LYS A 344 -0.21 24.29 27.24
C LYS A 344 0.38 23.31 28.25
N ASN A 345 1.37 22.52 27.80
CA ASN A 345 2.05 21.49 28.59
C ASN A 345 1.17 20.27 28.98
N ALA A 346 -0.03 20.12 28.44
CA ALA A 346 -0.88 18.97 28.69
C ALA A 346 -0.90 18.04 27.44
N ASN A 347 -1.39 16.83 27.64
CA ASN A 347 -1.67 15.90 26.53
C ASN A 347 -2.93 16.32 25.80
N VAL A 348 -3.07 15.86 24.56
CA VAL A 348 -4.28 16.04 23.77
C VAL A 348 -5.43 15.26 24.39
N VAL A 349 -6.59 15.89 24.50
CA VAL A 349 -7.83 15.27 24.99
C VAL A 349 -8.89 15.32 23.89
N ASN A 350 -9.50 14.20 23.58
CA ASN A 350 -10.68 14.15 22.72
C ASN A 350 -11.92 14.54 23.55
N ARG A 351 -12.47 15.72 23.31
CA ARG A 351 -13.63 16.22 24.05
C ARG A 351 -14.93 15.51 23.69
N SER A 352 -15.01 14.98 22.48
CA SER A 352 -16.20 14.25 22.00
C SER A 352 -16.30 12.85 22.62
N ASP A 353 -15.17 12.23 22.96
CA ASP A 353 -15.11 10.95 23.68
C ASP A 353 -13.85 10.91 24.57
N PRO A 354 -13.94 11.46 25.81
CA PRO A 354 -12.80 11.58 26.70
C PRO A 354 -12.23 10.26 27.24
N ASN A 355 -13.02 9.18 27.21
CA ASN A 355 -12.67 7.90 27.85
C ASN A 355 -12.12 6.87 26.87
N PHE A 356 -12.68 6.82 25.66
CA PHE A 356 -12.39 5.78 24.66
C PHE A 356 -12.01 6.34 23.30
N GLY A 357 -12.12 7.65 23.07
CA GLY A 357 -11.80 8.31 21.82
C GLY A 357 -10.30 8.27 21.50
N ILE A 358 -9.98 8.37 20.22
CA ILE A 358 -8.60 8.51 19.77
C ILE A 358 -8.00 9.81 20.35
N THR A 359 -6.73 9.78 20.75
CA THR A 359 -5.99 10.94 21.26
C THR A 359 -4.96 11.48 20.27
N ALA A 360 -4.82 10.82 19.13
CA ALA A 360 -3.95 11.26 18.04
C ALA A 360 -4.69 11.12 16.70
N ILE A 361 -4.56 12.13 15.86
CA ILE A 361 -5.09 12.14 14.50
C ILE A 361 -3.93 11.79 13.56
N PRO A 362 -4.05 10.79 12.67
CA PRO A 362 -3.00 10.42 11.75
C PRO A 362 -2.87 11.49 10.65
N ILE A 363 -1.90 12.38 10.82
CA ILE A 363 -1.52 13.37 9.81
C ILE A 363 -0.03 13.26 9.49
N GLU A 364 0.33 13.54 8.26
CA GLU A 364 1.71 13.84 7.88
C GLU A 364 1.96 15.33 8.02
N SER A 365 2.99 15.71 8.76
CA SER A 365 3.31 17.10 9.03
C SER A 365 4.81 17.36 8.90
N TYR A 366 5.17 18.38 8.14
CA TYR A 366 6.56 18.78 7.89
C TYR A 366 6.76 20.23 8.34
N GLY A 367 7.68 20.45 9.27
CA GLY A 367 8.08 21.78 9.72
C GLY A 367 9.10 22.43 8.79
N GLN A 368 9.34 23.72 9.00
CA GLN A 368 10.40 24.43 8.27
C GLN A 368 11.76 23.82 8.63
N GLY A 369 12.44 23.24 7.67
CA GLY A 369 13.70 22.55 7.85
C GLY A 369 13.60 21.03 8.03
N ASP A 370 12.44 20.48 8.35
CA ASP A 370 12.28 19.01 8.45
C ASP A 370 12.61 18.32 7.13
N THR A 371 12.11 18.86 6.00
CA THR A 371 12.43 18.35 4.66
C THR A 371 13.91 18.56 4.32
N ALA A 372 14.47 19.73 4.68
CA ALA A 372 15.89 20.00 4.49
C ALA A 372 16.77 19.09 5.35
N SER A 373 16.42 18.87 6.61
CA SER A 373 17.13 17.97 7.52
C SER A 373 17.01 16.50 7.07
N THR A 374 15.87 16.09 6.56
CA THR A 374 15.67 14.75 5.97
C THR A 374 16.62 14.51 4.80
N ILE A 375 16.84 15.51 3.96
CA ILE A 375 17.76 15.43 2.82
C ILE A 375 19.21 15.63 3.24
N GLN A 376 19.51 16.60 4.11
CA GLN A 376 20.86 16.91 4.57
C GLN A 376 21.51 15.80 5.40
N HIS A 377 20.74 15.07 6.19
CA HIS A 377 21.21 13.96 7.02
C HIS A 377 20.91 12.58 6.39
N SER A 378 20.53 12.54 5.12
CA SER A 378 20.23 11.29 4.41
C SER A 378 21.42 10.34 4.31
N GLU A 379 22.65 10.90 4.27
CA GLU A 379 23.88 10.10 4.28
C GLU A 379 24.16 9.47 5.65
N GLU A 380 23.76 10.15 6.74
CA GLU A 380 23.93 9.67 8.13
C GLU A 380 22.83 8.67 8.52
N ASN A 381 21.60 8.90 8.06
CA ASN A 381 20.46 8.04 8.33
C ASN A 381 19.56 7.83 7.07
N PRO A 382 19.95 6.93 6.18
CA PRO A 382 19.20 6.64 4.95
C PRO A 382 17.76 6.14 5.20
N GLN A 383 17.47 5.58 6.39
CA GLN A 383 16.14 5.07 6.71
C GLN A 383 15.06 6.16 6.69
N VAL A 384 15.42 7.38 7.05
CA VAL A 384 14.47 8.51 7.06
C VAL A 384 13.99 8.81 5.64
N ILE A 385 14.90 8.84 4.67
CA ILE A 385 14.55 9.12 3.28
C ILE A 385 13.84 7.93 2.61
N ILE A 386 14.21 6.69 2.98
CA ILE A 386 13.50 5.48 2.53
C ILE A 386 12.05 5.55 2.99
N ASN A 387 11.81 5.81 4.27
CA ASN A 387 10.46 5.89 4.82
C ASN A 387 9.66 7.02 4.18
N PHE A 388 10.29 8.16 3.92
CA PHE A 388 9.65 9.30 3.25
C PHE A 388 9.19 8.93 1.83
N LEU A 389 10.06 8.30 1.03
CA LEU A 389 9.73 7.92 -0.34
C LEU A 389 8.73 6.75 -0.40
N ASP A 390 8.86 5.81 0.52
CA ASP A 390 7.98 4.64 0.60
C ASP A 390 6.54 4.99 1.04
N ALA A 391 6.34 6.12 1.73
CA ALA A 391 5.01 6.62 2.10
C ALA A 391 4.10 6.90 0.88
N PHE A 392 4.70 7.11 -0.30
CA PHE A 392 3.96 7.30 -1.56
C PHE A 392 3.70 5.99 -2.31
N LEU A 393 4.09 4.85 -1.75
CA LEU A 393 4.01 3.53 -2.38
C LEU A 393 3.16 2.57 -1.54
N ASP A 394 2.39 1.75 -2.20
CA ASP A 394 1.68 0.64 -1.55
C ASP A 394 2.66 -0.54 -1.34
N LEU A 395 3.40 -0.52 -0.21
CA LEU A 395 4.41 -1.50 0.16
C LEU A 395 4.08 -2.28 1.44
N ASP A 396 3.00 -1.96 2.15
CA ASP A 396 2.71 -2.48 3.49
C ASP A 396 2.66 -4.01 3.53
N LEU A 397 1.98 -4.62 2.57
CA LEU A 397 1.90 -6.08 2.46
C LEU A 397 3.28 -6.71 2.24
N LEU A 398 4.08 -6.15 1.33
CA LEU A 398 5.41 -6.67 1.00
C LEU A 398 6.39 -6.50 2.16
N LYS A 399 6.32 -5.40 2.90
CA LYS A 399 7.12 -5.16 4.11
C LYS A 399 6.74 -6.11 5.24
N THR A 400 5.45 -6.35 5.43
CA THR A 400 4.96 -7.34 6.41
C THR A 400 5.47 -8.74 6.07
N GLN A 401 5.39 -9.15 4.81
CA GLN A 401 5.92 -10.43 4.35
C GLN A 401 7.45 -10.53 4.54
N ASP A 402 8.22 -9.46 4.29
CA ASP A 402 9.66 -9.47 4.56
C ASP A 402 9.97 -9.70 6.04
N SER A 403 9.21 -9.05 6.93
CA SER A 403 9.33 -9.25 8.38
C SER A 403 9.02 -10.70 8.78
N GLU A 404 7.96 -11.29 8.23
CA GLU A 404 7.61 -12.69 8.46
C GLU A 404 8.72 -13.66 8.00
N TYR A 405 9.33 -13.40 6.83
CA TYR A 405 10.47 -14.20 6.37
C TYR A 405 11.69 -14.09 7.30
N VAL A 406 11.96 -12.92 7.86
CA VAL A 406 13.03 -12.74 8.85
C VAL A 406 12.76 -13.56 10.11
N ASP A 407 11.55 -13.55 10.63
CA ASP A 407 11.17 -14.31 11.83
C ASP A 407 11.23 -15.82 11.57
N LEU A 408 10.79 -16.27 10.39
CA LEU A 408 10.91 -17.67 9.99
C LEU A 408 12.38 -18.10 9.86
N LEU A 409 13.25 -17.25 9.29
CA LEU A 409 14.69 -17.52 9.19
C LEU A 409 15.35 -17.62 10.56
N ARG A 410 14.97 -16.77 11.53
CA ARG A 410 15.46 -16.81 12.91
C ARG A 410 15.01 -18.08 13.63
N SER A 411 13.73 -18.48 13.47
CA SER A 411 13.21 -19.72 14.04
C SER A 411 13.93 -20.94 13.48
N ASN A 412 14.04 -21.04 12.15
CA ASN A 412 14.76 -22.09 11.46
C ASN A 412 16.23 -22.19 11.93
N GLN A 413 16.94 -21.05 12.09
CA GLN A 413 18.29 -20.99 12.60
C GLN A 413 18.40 -21.54 14.04
N SER A 414 17.45 -21.19 14.91
CA SER A 414 17.42 -21.68 16.29
C SER A 414 17.29 -23.21 16.34
N GLU A 415 16.43 -23.78 15.48
CA GLU A 415 16.24 -25.24 15.39
C GLU A 415 17.47 -25.92 14.80
N MET A 416 18.05 -25.40 13.73
CA MET A 416 19.30 -25.93 13.16
C MET A 416 20.42 -25.94 14.17
N ASN A 417 20.59 -24.90 14.99
CA ASN A 417 21.64 -24.82 15.99
C ASN A 417 21.48 -25.89 17.11
N LYS A 418 20.23 -26.15 17.54
CA LYS A 418 19.95 -27.24 18.49
C LYS A 418 20.37 -28.59 17.93
N LEU A 419 20.01 -28.88 16.68
CA LEU A 419 20.37 -30.15 16.02
C LEU A 419 21.88 -30.24 15.80
N ARG A 420 22.55 -29.17 15.38
CA ARG A 420 24.03 -29.17 15.21
C ARG A 420 24.77 -29.53 16.49
N ILE A 421 24.35 -28.97 17.64
CA ILE A 421 24.95 -29.29 18.96
C ILE A 421 24.80 -30.77 19.25
N ASN A 422 23.64 -31.37 19.03
CA ASN A 422 23.39 -32.77 19.29
C ASN A 422 24.26 -33.69 18.40
N ILE A 423 24.28 -33.37 17.09
CA ILE A 423 24.93 -34.17 16.04
C ILE A 423 26.47 -34.24 16.22
N ILE A 424 27.09 -33.26 16.88
CA ILE A 424 28.54 -33.27 17.18
C ILE A 424 28.98 -34.57 17.80
N SER A 425 28.13 -35.21 18.64
CA SER A 425 28.46 -36.47 19.33
C SER A 425 28.27 -37.73 18.46
N LEU A 426 27.80 -37.61 17.21
CA LEU A 426 27.52 -38.75 16.33
C LEU A 426 28.78 -39.59 15.97
N PRO A 427 29.94 -39.00 15.61
CA PRO A 427 31.14 -39.78 15.33
C PRO A 427 31.60 -40.62 16.55
N ASP A 428 31.56 -40.02 17.74
CA ASP A 428 31.96 -40.69 18.97
C ASP A 428 30.99 -41.80 19.35
N ALA A 429 29.68 -41.57 19.20
CA ALA A 429 28.66 -42.61 19.42
C ALA A 429 28.83 -43.79 18.45
N LYS A 430 29.13 -43.56 17.17
CA LYS A 430 29.40 -44.61 16.18
C LYS A 430 30.66 -45.42 16.56
N LYS A 431 31.72 -44.74 16.98
CA LYS A 431 32.97 -45.40 17.41
C LYS A 431 32.77 -46.23 18.67
N ALA A 432 32.00 -45.73 19.63
CA ALA A 432 31.67 -46.47 20.85
C ALA A 432 30.85 -47.72 20.52
N LEU A 433 29.83 -47.60 19.68
CA LEU A 433 29.02 -48.72 19.21
C LEU A 433 29.87 -49.79 18.53
N GLU A 434 30.78 -49.40 17.64
CA GLU A 434 31.66 -50.34 16.96
C GLU A 434 32.60 -51.09 17.94
N ASN A 435 33.11 -50.37 18.93
CA ASN A 435 33.97 -51.00 19.96
C ASN A 435 33.19 -52.04 20.79
N GLU A 436 31.96 -51.72 21.21
CA GLU A 436 31.15 -52.70 21.98
C GLU A 436 30.74 -53.92 21.12
N ARG A 437 30.42 -53.70 19.85
CA ARG A 437 30.15 -54.78 18.89
C ARG A 437 31.37 -55.69 18.69
N ARG A 438 32.59 -55.12 18.64
CA ARG A 438 33.83 -55.91 18.57
C ARG A 438 34.04 -56.78 19.83
N LYS A 439 33.75 -56.23 21.03
CA LYS A 439 33.83 -57.02 22.31
C LYS A 439 32.83 -58.16 22.28
N LEU A 440 31.59 -57.94 21.89
CA LEU A 440 30.56 -58.99 21.80
C LEU A 440 30.97 -60.07 20.81
N LYS A 441 31.44 -59.70 19.62
CA LYS A 441 31.90 -60.63 18.60
C LYS A 441 33.08 -61.51 19.09
N ALA A 442 33.99 -60.93 19.87
CA ALA A 442 35.08 -61.70 20.47
C ALA A 442 34.54 -62.73 21.48
N MET A 443 33.49 -62.42 22.23
CA MET A 443 32.86 -63.38 23.15
C MET A 443 32.06 -64.45 22.40
N GLU A 444 31.46 -64.19 21.30
CA GLU A 444 30.75 -65.14 20.44
C GLU A 444 31.66 -66.20 19.80
N GLN A 445 32.98 -66.01 19.82
CA GLN A 445 33.96 -66.96 19.33
C GLN A 445 34.42 -67.96 20.42
N THR A 446 33.87 -67.88 21.63
CA THR A 446 34.18 -68.77 22.76
C THR A 446 33.28 -70.01 22.76
N LYS A 447 33.58 -70.98 23.63
CA LYS A 447 32.74 -72.17 23.82
C LYS A 447 31.32 -71.91 24.34
N ALA A 448 31.05 -70.65 24.78
CA ALA A 448 29.74 -70.18 25.21
C ALA A 448 28.98 -69.44 24.10
N ALA A 449 29.43 -69.49 22.87
CA ALA A 449 28.91 -68.70 21.74
C ALA A 449 27.39 -68.82 21.56
N GLU A 450 26.81 -69.96 21.67
CA GLU A 450 25.38 -70.20 21.50
C GLU A 450 24.53 -69.48 22.56
N ILE A 451 24.96 -69.52 23.85
CA ILE A 451 24.26 -68.80 24.92
C ILE A 451 24.40 -67.31 24.76
N VAL A 452 25.60 -66.81 24.37
CA VAL A 452 25.83 -65.35 24.11
C VAL A 452 24.90 -64.83 23.01
N LYS A 453 24.80 -65.56 21.89
CA LYS A 453 23.90 -65.19 20.78
C LYS A 453 22.44 -65.17 21.18
N LEU A 454 21.98 -66.23 21.85
CA LEU A 454 20.59 -66.39 22.28
C LEU A 454 20.21 -65.34 23.32
N HIS A 455 21.08 -65.06 24.27
CA HIS A 455 20.87 -64.05 25.29
C HIS A 455 20.86 -62.62 24.74
N ASN A 456 21.80 -62.30 23.83
CA ASN A 456 21.83 -61.01 23.15
C ASN A 456 20.56 -60.77 22.30
N ALA A 457 20.12 -61.79 21.54
CA ALA A 457 18.87 -61.71 20.77
C ALA A 457 17.66 -61.45 21.67
N LEU A 458 17.58 -62.07 22.82
CA LEU A 458 16.52 -61.92 23.81
C LEU A 458 16.50 -60.45 24.35
N LEU A 459 17.66 -59.90 24.67
CA LEU A 459 17.78 -58.53 25.15
C LEU A 459 17.36 -57.50 24.08
N GLN A 460 17.80 -57.69 22.82
CA GLN A 460 17.41 -56.83 21.71
C GLN A 460 15.89 -56.88 21.46
N GLU A 461 15.31 -58.08 21.47
CA GLU A 461 13.87 -58.26 21.27
C GLU A 461 13.06 -57.66 22.43
N ARG A 462 13.51 -57.74 23.65
CA ARG A 462 12.91 -57.11 24.83
C ARG A 462 12.93 -55.60 24.72
N ASP A 463 14.04 -55.02 24.30
CA ASP A 463 14.17 -53.58 24.13
C ASP A 463 13.31 -53.07 22.97
N PHE A 464 13.30 -53.78 21.83
CA PHE A 464 12.45 -53.46 20.69
C PHE A 464 10.97 -53.40 21.09
N ARG A 465 10.49 -54.42 21.84
CA ARG A 465 9.11 -54.47 22.30
C ARG A 465 8.77 -53.32 23.24
N LYS A 466 9.67 -53.00 24.18
CA LYS A 466 9.50 -51.85 25.09
C LYS A 466 9.39 -50.51 24.32
N THR A 467 10.26 -50.33 23.35
CA THR A 467 10.27 -49.12 22.51
C THR A 467 8.99 -49.01 21.69
N LEU A 468 8.57 -50.08 21.02
CA LEU A 468 7.34 -50.13 20.23
C LEU A 468 6.10 -49.76 21.07
N ILE A 469 6.00 -50.31 22.28
CA ILE A 469 4.89 -50.01 23.19
C ILE A 469 4.89 -48.53 23.59
N GLN A 470 6.06 -47.95 23.83
CA GLN A 470 6.17 -46.55 24.22
C GLN A 470 5.79 -45.60 23.05
N GLU A 471 6.25 -45.91 21.85
CA GLU A 471 5.90 -45.14 20.64
C GLU A 471 4.41 -45.21 20.35
N LEU A 472 3.79 -46.38 20.42
CA LEU A 472 2.35 -46.55 20.26
C LEU A 472 1.55 -45.76 21.32
N ARG A 473 1.98 -45.75 22.57
CA ARG A 473 1.36 -44.97 23.63
C ARG A 473 1.43 -43.48 23.34
N ASN A 474 2.58 -43.00 22.89
CA ASN A 474 2.77 -41.61 22.54
C ASN A 474 1.87 -41.24 21.35
N LEU A 475 1.81 -42.06 20.31
CA LEU A 475 0.95 -41.87 19.14
C LEU A 475 -0.53 -41.77 19.53
N VAL A 476 -1.02 -42.75 20.36
CA VAL A 476 -2.41 -42.74 20.83
C VAL A 476 -2.70 -41.51 21.68
N LYS A 477 -1.77 -41.07 22.52
CA LYS A 477 -1.90 -39.83 23.29
C LYS A 477 -2.03 -38.63 22.39
N THR A 478 -1.16 -38.51 21.40
CA THR A 478 -1.20 -37.39 20.43
C THR A 478 -2.56 -37.31 19.69
N TYR A 479 -3.07 -38.44 19.21
CA TYR A 479 -4.39 -38.49 18.60
C TYR A 479 -5.51 -38.06 19.56
N ARG A 480 -5.48 -38.48 20.80
CA ARG A 480 -6.47 -38.10 21.82
C ARG A 480 -6.38 -36.63 22.16
N ASP A 481 -5.21 -36.06 22.26
CA ASP A 481 -5.01 -34.63 22.53
C ASP A 481 -5.55 -33.77 21.38
N ILE A 482 -5.31 -34.16 20.11
CA ILE A 482 -5.84 -33.47 18.93
C ILE A 482 -7.36 -33.56 18.87
N LEU A 483 -7.94 -34.72 19.08
CA LEU A 483 -9.38 -34.96 19.03
C LEU A 483 -10.14 -34.35 20.21
N GLY A 484 -9.45 -34.11 21.32
CA GLY A 484 -10.01 -33.49 22.53
C GLY A 484 -10.00 -31.95 22.52
N ASN A 485 -9.43 -31.31 21.49
CA ASN A 485 -9.38 -29.85 21.41
C ASN A 485 -10.75 -29.29 20.98
N THR A 486 -11.50 -28.75 21.93
CA THR A 486 -12.85 -28.16 21.75
C THR A 486 -12.85 -26.62 21.86
N ASP A 487 -11.70 -25.98 22.08
CA ASP A 487 -11.56 -24.57 22.43
C ASP A 487 -12.32 -23.62 21.47
N LEU A 488 -12.24 -23.90 20.14
CA LEU A 488 -12.95 -23.09 19.15
C LEU A 488 -14.47 -23.22 19.27
N PHE A 489 -14.95 -24.45 19.46
CA PHE A 489 -16.37 -24.75 19.54
C PHE A 489 -17.00 -24.14 20.79
N GLU A 490 -16.30 -24.19 21.92
CA GLU A 490 -16.71 -23.58 23.19
C GLU A 490 -16.77 -22.07 23.06
N LYS A 491 -15.73 -21.43 22.52
CA LYS A 491 -15.70 -19.97 22.26
C LYS A 491 -16.87 -19.50 21.37
N VAL A 492 -17.17 -20.23 20.29
CA VAL A 492 -18.25 -19.86 19.38
C VAL A 492 -19.63 -20.10 20.03
N ALA A 493 -19.78 -21.15 20.83
CA ALA A 493 -21.03 -21.41 21.57
C ALA A 493 -21.34 -20.29 22.58
N GLU A 494 -20.33 -19.76 23.28
CA GLU A 494 -20.46 -18.68 24.27
C GLU A 494 -20.65 -17.28 23.65
N MET A 495 -20.35 -17.08 22.37
CA MET A 495 -20.55 -15.79 21.70
C MET A 495 -22.02 -15.41 21.64
N SER A 496 -22.36 -14.23 22.22
CA SER A 496 -23.71 -13.64 22.15
C SER A 496 -23.92 -12.95 20.81
N ASP A 497 -25.09 -13.20 20.20
CA ASP A 497 -25.53 -12.55 18.96
C ASP A 497 -25.73 -11.03 19.11
N ASP A 498 -25.88 -10.56 20.36
CA ASP A 498 -26.10 -9.14 20.67
C ASP A 498 -24.89 -8.25 20.41
N ARG A 499 -23.70 -8.85 20.32
CA ARG A 499 -22.45 -8.13 20.00
C ARG A 499 -22.23 -7.90 18.50
N ILE A 500 -23.06 -8.55 17.65
CA ILE A 500 -22.95 -8.46 16.20
C ILE A 500 -23.94 -7.44 15.68
N VAL A 501 -23.48 -6.26 15.31
CA VAL A 501 -24.32 -5.15 14.83
C VAL A 501 -24.57 -5.27 13.32
N VAL A 502 -23.60 -5.72 12.55
CA VAL A 502 -23.70 -5.89 11.09
C VAL A 502 -23.58 -7.37 10.74
N GLY A 503 -24.55 -7.90 9.99
CA GLY A 503 -24.51 -9.28 9.52
C GLY A 503 -24.96 -10.33 10.56
N LYS A 504 -25.83 -9.99 11.48
CA LYS A 504 -26.34 -10.89 12.54
C LYS A 504 -26.91 -12.20 11.97
N GLU A 505 -27.63 -12.15 10.84
CA GLU A 505 -28.19 -13.31 10.16
C GLU A 505 -27.07 -14.26 9.67
N TYR A 506 -26.01 -13.70 9.06
CA TYR A 506 -24.87 -14.50 8.60
C TYR A 506 -24.10 -15.11 9.76
N PHE A 507 -23.95 -14.40 10.87
CA PHE A 507 -23.29 -14.92 12.07
C PHE A 507 -24.09 -16.08 12.67
N SER A 508 -25.41 -15.99 12.73
CA SER A 508 -26.28 -17.09 13.18
C SER A 508 -26.11 -18.35 12.32
N ASN A 509 -26.02 -18.19 10.99
CA ASN A 509 -25.76 -19.29 10.06
C ASN A 509 -24.37 -19.89 10.27
N VAL A 510 -23.32 -19.06 10.42
CA VAL A 510 -21.96 -19.52 10.71
C VAL A 510 -21.92 -20.28 12.04
N LYS A 511 -22.55 -19.78 13.09
CA LYS A 511 -22.66 -20.45 14.40
C LYS A 511 -23.36 -21.81 14.28
N SER A 512 -24.42 -21.91 13.49
CA SER A 512 -25.13 -23.19 13.23
C SER A 512 -24.22 -24.19 12.49
N ILE A 513 -23.47 -23.75 11.48
CA ILE A 513 -22.52 -24.61 10.73
C ILE A 513 -21.40 -25.10 11.66
N ILE A 514 -20.84 -24.23 12.50
CA ILE A 514 -19.78 -24.60 13.45
C ILE A 514 -20.31 -25.58 14.50
N ASN A 515 -21.54 -25.40 15.00
CA ASN A 515 -22.17 -26.35 15.92
C ASN A 515 -22.40 -27.72 15.26
N ALA A 516 -22.86 -27.76 14.01
CA ALA A 516 -23.01 -29.00 13.26
C ALA A 516 -21.66 -29.68 13.04
N PHE A 517 -20.60 -28.92 12.76
CA PHE A 517 -19.24 -29.42 12.64
C PHE A 517 -18.72 -29.98 13.98
N SER A 518 -18.99 -29.30 15.11
CA SER A 518 -18.63 -29.80 16.46
C SER A 518 -19.28 -31.16 16.76
N ILE A 519 -20.56 -31.32 16.43
CA ILE A 519 -21.26 -32.60 16.63
C ILE A 519 -20.65 -33.70 15.76
N LEU A 520 -20.31 -33.40 14.50
CA LEU A 520 -19.66 -34.35 13.59
C LEU A 520 -18.28 -34.76 14.11
N VAL A 521 -17.44 -33.79 14.53
CA VAL A 521 -16.11 -34.06 15.12
C VAL A 521 -16.26 -34.93 16.38
N SER A 522 -17.18 -34.60 17.26
CA SER A 522 -17.40 -35.38 18.51
C SER A 522 -17.82 -36.81 18.21
N SER A 523 -18.72 -37.02 17.24
CA SER A 523 -19.14 -38.38 16.83
C SER A 523 -17.98 -39.16 16.23
N LYS A 524 -17.21 -38.57 15.32
CA LYS A 524 -16.05 -39.25 14.71
C LYS A 524 -14.91 -39.47 15.67
N SER A 525 -14.69 -38.57 16.61
CA SER A 525 -13.74 -38.71 17.70
C SER A 525 -14.09 -39.94 18.59
N LYS A 526 -15.38 -40.11 18.90
CA LYS A 526 -15.84 -41.27 19.67
C LYS A 526 -15.64 -42.59 18.91
N GLU A 527 -16.07 -42.64 17.64
CA GLU A 527 -15.85 -43.82 16.78
C GLU A 527 -14.38 -44.22 16.70
N LEU A 528 -13.47 -43.24 16.51
CA LEU A 528 -12.03 -43.48 16.45
C LEU A 528 -11.47 -43.94 17.80
N ASN A 529 -11.89 -43.36 18.94
CA ASN A 529 -11.47 -43.77 20.25
C ASN A 529 -11.91 -45.20 20.56
N ASP A 530 -13.12 -45.58 20.17
CA ASP A 530 -13.63 -46.94 20.37
C ASP A 530 -12.80 -47.96 19.56
N ALA A 531 -12.53 -47.65 18.28
CA ALA A 531 -11.66 -48.48 17.43
C ALA A 531 -10.23 -48.56 17.94
N LEU A 532 -9.64 -47.49 18.45
CA LEU A 532 -8.32 -47.47 19.07
C LEU A 532 -8.29 -48.37 20.33
N ASN A 533 -9.31 -48.30 21.18
CA ASN A 533 -9.39 -49.11 22.39
C ASN A 533 -9.49 -50.63 22.07
N GLU A 534 -10.28 -50.98 21.03
CA GLU A 534 -10.39 -52.35 20.54
C GLU A 534 -9.00 -52.90 20.09
N LYS A 535 -8.29 -52.12 19.24
CA LYS A 535 -6.99 -52.50 18.73
C LYS A 535 -5.91 -52.55 19.83
N ILE A 536 -5.98 -51.69 20.83
CA ILE A 536 -5.11 -51.75 22.01
C ILE A 536 -5.34 -53.04 22.80
N ALA A 537 -6.61 -53.48 22.95
CA ALA A 537 -6.91 -54.74 23.64
C ALA A 537 -6.35 -55.97 22.89
N GLU A 538 -6.54 -56.02 21.56
CA GLU A 538 -5.95 -57.06 20.70
C GLU A 538 -4.41 -57.07 20.83
N LEU A 539 -3.78 -55.88 20.78
CA LEU A 539 -2.34 -55.75 20.93
C LEU A 539 -1.85 -56.28 22.29
N ASN A 540 -2.53 -55.93 23.39
CA ASN A 540 -2.17 -56.40 24.71
C ASN A 540 -2.21 -57.93 24.80
N THR A 541 -3.21 -58.56 24.19
CA THR A 541 -3.28 -60.05 24.14
C THR A 541 -2.06 -60.66 23.43
N GLN A 542 -1.64 -60.05 22.28
CA GLN A 542 -0.42 -60.55 21.59
C GLN A 542 0.85 -60.32 22.38
N LEU A 543 0.93 -59.21 23.13
CA LEU A 543 2.07 -58.89 23.98
C LEU A 543 2.20 -59.89 25.15
N GLU A 544 1.08 -60.36 25.72
CA GLU A 544 1.08 -61.41 26.75
C GLU A 544 1.60 -62.72 26.19
N LEU A 545 1.17 -63.16 25.01
CA LEU A 545 1.68 -64.35 24.33
C LEU A 545 3.18 -64.24 24.05
N TRP A 546 3.64 -63.08 23.62
CA TRP A 546 5.06 -62.83 23.36
C TRP A 546 5.90 -62.89 24.65
N ASN A 547 5.40 -62.31 25.75
CA ASN A 547 6.06 -62.40 27.07
C ASN A 547 6.16 -63.88 27.60
N ALA A 548 5.12 -64.67 27.33
CA ALA A 548 5.17 -66.11 27.70
C ALA A 548 6.30 -66.87 26.93
N LYS A 549 6.46 -66.53 25.64
CA LYS A 549 7.54 -67.12 24.81
C LYS A 549 8.91 -66.66 25.23
N GLU A 550 9.06 -65.40 25.69
CA GLU A 550 10.31 -64.95 26.31
C GLU A 550 10.71 -65.75 27.51
N SER A 551 9.76 -66.08 28.40
CA SER A 551 10.02 -66.86 29.60
C SER A 551 10.53 -68.27 29.27
N GLU A 552 10.00 -68.89 28.20
CA GLU A 552 10.48 -70.18 27.71
C GLU A 552 11.97 -70.14 27.27
N ILE A 553 12.32 -69.09 26.50
CA ILE A 553 13.69 -68.90 26.01
C ILE A 553 14.65 -68.61 27.16
N GLN A 554 14.23 -67.78 28.14
CA GLN A 554 15.03 -67.51 29.34
C GLN A 554 15.34 -68.78 30.09
N GLY A 555 14.37 -69.72 30.26
CA GLY A 555 14.59 -71.03 30.86
C GLY A 555 15.69 -71.84 30.15
N LYS A 556 15.68 -71.90 28.83
CA LYS A 556 16.71 -72.56 28.02
C LYS A 556 18.12 -72.00 28.22
N ILE A 557 18.20 -70.64 28.39
CA ILE A 557 19.45 -69.93 28.67
C ILE A 557 19.97 -70.34 30.05
N ASP A 558 19.10 -70.38 31.03
CA ASP A 558 19.48 -70.75 32.43
C ASP A 558 19.89 -72.15 32.53
N ASP A 559 19.25 -73.12 31.84
CA ASP A 559 19.63 -74.54 31.80
C ASP A 559 21.04 -74.72 31.19
N LYS A 560 21.29 -74.11 30.03
CA LYS A 560 22.60 -74.12 29.36
C LYS A 560 23.73 -73.50 30.21
N LYS A 561 23.41 -72.46 30.96
CA LYS A 561 24.35 -71.84 31.90
C LYS A 561 24.76 -72.79 32.98
N GLN A 562 23.83 -73.56 33.52
CA GLN A 562 24.12 -74.61 34.52
C GLN A 562 25.05 -75.70 33.96
N GLU A 563 24.82 -76.10 32.69
CA GLU A 563 25.69 -77.06 32.00
C GLU A 563 27.15 -76.60 31.89
N LEU A 564 27.35 -75.32 31.48
CA LEU A 564 28.71 -74.75 31.36
C LEU A 564 29.41 -74.59 32.69
N ILE A 565 28.70 -74.26 33.77
CA ILE A 565 29.24 -74.16 35.11
C ILE A 565 29.71 -75.55 35.56
N GLN A 566 28.91 -76.61 35.31
CA GLN A 566 29.30 -78.03 35.66
C GLN A 566 30.53 -78.52 34.88
N GLN A 567 30.76 -77.96 33.66
CA GLN A 567 31.93 -78.28 32.83
C GLN A 567 33.17 -77.45 33.20
N GLY A 568 33.08 -76.55 34.20
CA GLY A 568 34.22 -75.76 34.68
C GLY A 568 34.62 -74.61 33.70
N ILE A 569 33.73 -74.21 32.77
CA ILE A 569 34.00 -73.15 31.83
C ILE A 569 33.67 -71.79 32.46
N PRO A 570 34.63 -70.83 32.59
CA PRO A 570 34.36 -69.51 33.14
C PRO A 570 33.43 -68.74 32.21
N PHE A 571 32.26 -68.37 32.74
CA PHE A 571 31.24 -67.66 32.00
C PHE A 571 30.63 -66.52 32.84
N ASP A 572 30.80 -65.27 32.41
CA ASP A 572 30.28 -64.04 33.06
C ASP A 572 29.11 -63.42 32.28
N LEU A 573 27.91 -63.83 32.69
CA LEU A 573 26.67 -63.31 32.15
C LEU A 573 26.49 -61.80 32.45
N GLY A 574 27.03 -61.30 33.56
CA GLY A 574 26.93 -59.88 33.93
C GLY A 574 27.64 -59.00 32.94
N LYS A 575 28.83 -59.45 32.50
CA LYS A 575 29.59 -58.67 31.47
C LYS A 575 28.95 -58.68 30.08
N ILE A 576 28.32 -59.78 29.67
CA ILE A 576 27.61 -59.94 28.45
C ILE A 576 26.36 -59.01 28.46
N ASN A 577 25.61 -59.07 29.57
CA ASN A 577 24.44 -58.15 29.74
C ASN A 577 24.83 -56.69 29.63
N GLN A 578 25.96 -56.29 30.24
CA GLN A 578 26.39 -54.88 30.15
C GLN A 578 26.78 -54.52 28.74
N ILE A 579 27.56 -55.31 28.01
CA ILE A 579 27.97 -55.09 26.64
C ILE A 579 26.74 -55.03 25.72
N SER A 580 25.78 -55.92 25.84
CA SER A 580 24.57 -55.99 25.06
C SER A 580 23.69 -54.77 25.32
N LYS A 581 23.58 -54.34 26.58
CA LYS A 581 22.88 -53.13 26.96
C LYS A 581 23.55 -51.87 26.35
N ASP A 582 24.88 -51.79 26.47
CA ASP A 582 25.64 -50.65 25.92
C ASP A 582 25.48 -50.58 24.38
N ILE A 583 25.46 -51.74 23.71
CA ILE A 583 25.17 -51.78 22.25
C ILE A 583 23.78 -51.20 21.96
N ILE A 584 22.73 -51.65 22.65
CA ILE A 584 21.37 -51.19 22.47
C ILE A 584 21.28 -49.65 22.70
N ASP A 585 21.89 -49.16 23.76
CA ASP A 585 21.87 -47.75 24.12
C ASP A 585 22.63 -46.89 23.07
N TYR A 586 23.80 -47.38 22.59
CA TYR A 586 24.52 -46.71 21.51
C TYR A 586 23.80 -46.77 20.15
N GLU A 587 23.14 -47.90 19.84
CA GLU A 587 22.31 -48.00 18.61
C GLU A 587 21.17 -47.01 18.63
N LYS A 588 20.43 -46.89 19.71
CA LYS A 588 19.39 -45.88 19.90
C LYS A 588 19.94 -44.47 19.74
N LYS A 589 21.07 -44.19 20.39
CA LYS A 589 21.73 -42.90 20.30
C LYS A 589 22.16 -42.57 18.88
N VAL A 590 22.79 -43.52 18.17
CA VAL A 590 23.22 -43.34 16.78
C VAL A 590 22.02 -43.15 15.86
N THR A 591 20.96 -43.93 15.98
CA THR A 591 19.73 -43.78 15.18
C THR A 591 19.11 -42.42 15.40
N LYS A 592 18.91 -41.99 16.65
CA LYS A 592 18.38 -40.64 16.96
C LYS A 592 19.21 -39.53 16.34
N LEU A 593 20.54 -39.57 16.49
CA LEU A 593 21.44 -38.55 15.92
C LEU A 593 21.49 -38.60 14.40
N GLN A 594 21.28 -39.73 13.76
CA GLN A 594 21.13 -39.83 12.29
C GLN A 594 19.82 -39.26 11.82
N ASP A 595 18.73 -39.42 12.55
CA ASP A 595 17.44 -38.80 12.21
C ASP A 595 17.49 -37.30 12.44
N GLU A 596 18.12 -36.80 13.50
CA GLU A 596 18.42 -35.38 13.69
C GLU A 596 19.30 -34.80 12.55
N GLN A 597 20.24 -35.61 12.01
CA GLN A 597 21.02 -35.23 10.84
C GLN A 597 20.16 -35.07 9.56
N LYS A 598 19.16 -35.94 9.36
CA LYS A 598 18.19 -35.82 8.25
C LYS A 598 17.33 -34.57 8.43
N GLN A 599 16.81 -34.33 9.63
CA GLN A 599 16.03 -33.13 9.95
C GLN A 599 16.85 -31.87 9.72
N LEU A 600 18.13 -31.84 10.07
CA LEU A 600 19.00 -30.71 9.76
C LEU A 600 19.14 -30.48 8.25
N ALA A 601 19.21 -31.53 7.44
CA ALA A 601 19.27 -31.41 5.99
C ALA A 601 17.96 -30.83 5.40
N GLU A 602 16.81 -31.20 5.96
CA GLU A 602 15.50 -30.63 5.60
C GLU A 602 15.40 -29.15 5.97
N LEU A 603 15.80 -28.77 7.19
CA LEU A 603 15.83 -27.38 7.63
C LEU A 603 16.78 -26.51 6.80
N LEU A 604 17.92 -27.04 6.35
CA LEU A 604 18.83 -26.35 5.43
C LEU A 604 18.19 -26.09 4.06
N LYS A 605 17.40 -27.03 3.56
CA LYS A 605 16.65 -26.87 2.33
C LYS A 605 15.55 -25.82 2.51
N GLU A 606 14.78 -25.90 3.57
CA GLU A 606 13.75 -24.92 3.93
C GLU A 606 14.34 -23.50 4.04
N ARG A 607 15.51 -23.37 4.69
CA ARG A 607 16.22 -22.08 4.77
C ARG A 607 16.54 -21.50 3.39
N GLN A 608 17.00 -22.34 2.47
CA GLN A 608 17.28 -21.89 1.10
C GLN A 608 16.01 -21.39 0.39
N GLU A 609 14.89 -22.09 0.56
CA GLU A 609 13.59 -21.70 0.00
C GLU A 609 13.09 -20.39 0.61
N LEU A 610 13.23 -20.20 1.92
CA LEU A 610 12.88 -18.95 2.61
C LEU A 610 13.71 -17.75 2.11
N ILE A 611 15.02 -17.93 1.95
CA ILE A 611 15.91 -16.91 1.41
C ILE A 611 15.51 -16.53 -0.02
N GLN A 612 15.18 -17.53 -0.85
CA GLN A 612 14.74 -17.28 -2.23
C GLN A 612 13.42 -16.50 -2.27
N LYS A 613 12.41 -16.92 -1.51
CA LYS A 613 11.12 -16.22 -1.41
C LYS A 613 11.29 -14.78 -0.93
N ARG A 614 12.14 -14.58 0.09
CA ARG A 614 12.47 -13.24 0.59
C ARG A 614 13.10 -12.37 -0.50
N GLN A 615 14.01 -12.93 -1.31
CA GLN A 615 14.62 -12.20 -2.42
C GLN A 615 13.62 -11.81 -3.51
N GLU A 616 12.69 -12.70 -3.85
CA GLU A 616 11.62 -12.41 -4.80
C GLU A 616 10.74 -11.28 -4.29
N ASN A 617 10.39 -11.29 -3.00
CA ASN A 617 9.65 -10.22 -2.34
C ASN A 617 10.41 -8.87 -2.37
N LYS A 618 11.72 -8.87 -2.06
CA LYS A 618 12.56 -7.67 -2.13
C LYS A 618 12.68 -7.12 -3.56
N LYS A 619 12.82 -7.97 -4.56
CA LYS A 619 12.83 -7.55 -5.97
C LYS A 619 11.53 -6.86 -6.36
N GLU A 620 10.39 -7.30 -5.84
CA GLU A 620 9.12 -6.64 -6.10
C GLU A 620 9.04 -5.25 -5.45
N ILE A 621 9.55 -5.09 -4.22
CA ILE A 621 9.70 -3.79 -3.56
C ILE A 621 10.59 -2.86 -4.42
N THR A 622 11.77 -3.35 -4.83
CA THR A 622 12.70 -2.61 -5.68
C THR A 622 12.04 -2.19 -7.00
N ARG A 623 11.30 -3.08 -7.64
CA ARG A 623 10.57 -2.79 -8.89
C ARG A 623 9.59 -1.63 -8.71
N LYS A 624 8.80 -1.62 -7.63
CA LYS A 624 7.86 -0.53 -7.32
C LYS A 624 8.60 0.79 -7.07
N ARG A 625 9.71 0.78 -6.31
CA ARG A 625 10.54 1.95 -6.05
C ARG A 625 11.16 2.53 -7.33
N LEU A 626 11.69 1.67 -8.22
CA LEU A 626 12.27 2.11 -9.48
C LEU A 626 11.22 2.70 -10.44
N ALA A 627 10.03 2.09 -10.50
CA ALA A 627 8.92 2.62 -11.30
C ALA A 627 8.47 4.00 -10.77
N PHE A 628 8.37 4.17 -9.47
CA PHE A 628 8.06 5.44 -8.82
C PHE A 628 9.14 6.50 -9.10
N ALA A 629 10.42 6.16 -8.91
CA ALA A 629 11.53 7.07 -9.18
C ALA A 629 11.51 7.54 -10.64
N LYS A 630 11.25 6.64 -11.59
CA LYS A 630 11.12 6.99 -13.00
C LYS A 630 9.98 7.98 -13.23
N LYS A 631 8.79 7.69 -12.70
CA LYS A 631 7.61 8.58 -12.82
C LYS A 631 7.91 9.98 -12.25
N ILE A 632 8.51 10.06 -11.07
CA ILE A 632 8.87 11.35 -10.44
C ILE A 632 9.92 12.09 -11.26
N ASN A 633 10.98 11.41 -11.71
CA ASN A 633 12.03 12.02 -12.52
C ASN A 633 11.47 12.60 -13.83
N ASP A 634 10.56 11.87 -14.49
CA ASP A 634 9.92 12.32 -15.73
C ASP A 634 9.02 13.54 -15.46
N SER A 635 8.24 13.52 -14.37
CA SER A 635 7.38 14.66 -13.96
C SER A 635 8.19 15.90 -13.57
N LEU A 636 9.29 15.75 -12.86
CA LEU A 636 10.14 16.87 -12.45
C LEU A 636 10.83 17.51 -13.65
N LYS A 637 11.27 16.74 -14.64
CA LYS A 637 11.82 17.26 -15.89
C LYS A 637 10.83 18.12 -16.68
N ALA A 638 9.54 17.77 -16.61
CA ALA A 638 8.49 18.52 -17.30
C ALA A 638 8.08 19.80 -16.56
N SER A 639 8.40 19.93 -15.27
CA SER A 639 7.84 20.98 -14.39
C SER A 639 8.85 22.05 -13.97
N VAL A 640 10.15 21.83 -14.16
CA VAL A 640 11.22 22.71 -13.64
C VAL A 640 12.31 22.90 -14.70
N ASP A 641 12.44 24.13 -15.21
CA ASP A 641 13.37 24.45 -16.29
C ASP A 641 14.84 24.63 -15.82
N ASP A 642 15.05 25.07 -14.56
CA ASP A 642 16.37 25.49 -14.07
C ASP A 642 17.08 24.49 -13.16
N PHE A 643 16.38 23.46 -12.66
CA PHE A 643 16.91 22.49 -11.72
C PHE A 643 16.47 21.07 -12.08
N PHE A 644 17.44 20.16 -12.19
CA PHE A 644 17.12 18.74 -12.38
C PHE A 644 17.28 17.99 -11.07
N VAL A 645 16.18 17.50 -10.50
CA VAL A 645 16.19 16.59 -9.37
C VAL A 645 16.06 15.16 -9.90
N THR A 646 16.98 14.29 -9.51
CA THR A 646 16.97 12.89 -9.94
C THR A 646 16.99 11.98 -8.71
N ILE A 647 16.04 11.05 -8.63
CA ILE A 647 15.98 9.99 -7.64
C ILE A 647 16.51 8.71 -8.29
N LYS A 648 17.50 8.07 -7.66
CA LYS A 648 18.03 6.76 -8.06
C LYS A 648 18.05 5.84 -6.85
N TYR A 649 17.85 4.54 -7.07
CA TYR A 649 18.02 3.52 -6.04
C TYR A 649 19.19 2.60 -6.39
N THR A 650 20.02 2.30 -5.39
CA THR A 650 20.99 1.20 -5.44
C THR A 650 20.37 0.01 -4.70
N GLU A 651 20.17 -1.09 -5.42
CA GLU A 651 19.39 -2.24 -4.94
C GLU A 651 20.05 -2.92 -3.75
N SER A 652 19.28 -3.19 -2.70
CA SER A 652 19.61 -4.08 -1.57
C SER A 652 20.94 -3.82 -0.87
N ILE A 653 21.49 -2.60 -0.96
CA ILE A 653 22.82 -2.28 -0.43
C ILE A 653 22.80 -1.77 1.00
N TYR A 654 21.67 -1.18 1.45
CA TYR A 654 21.60 -0.57 2.76
C TYR A 654 21.04 -1.52 3.81
N SER A 655 21.70 -1.61 4.96
CA SER A 655 21.20 -2.27 6.15
C SER A 655 21.66 -1.51 7.39
N PRO A 656 20.76 -1.08 8.27
CA PRO A 656 21.11 -0.33 9.47
C PRO A 656 21.93 -1.17 10.48
N GLU A 657 21.80 -2.50 10.44
CA GLU A 657 22.38 -3.41 11.43
C GLU A 657 23.65 -4.11 10.93
N PHE A 658 23.97 -4.04 9.62
CA PHE A 658 25.05 -4.84 9.02
C PHE A 658 26.42 -4.48 9.55
N GLU A 659 26.73 -3.19 9.65
CA GLU A 659 28.02 -2.72 10.14
C GLU A 659 28.32 -3.23 11.56
N ASP A 660 27.39 -3.05 12.48
CA ASP A 660 27.57 -3.42 13.88
C ASP A 660 27.55 -4.93 14.10
N THR A 661 26.69 -5.65 13.37
CA THR A 661 26.65 -7.12 13.45
C THR A 661 27.93 -7.72 12.91
N LEU A 662 28.42 -7.26 11.75
CA LEU A 662 29.67 -7.73 11.17
C LEU A 662 30.87 -7.45 12.10
N LYS A 663 30.93 -6.26 12.68
CA LYS A 663 31.94 -5.89 13.67
C LYS A 663 31.92 -6.83 14.88
N THR A 664 30.74 -7.16 15.38
CA THR A 664 30.57 -8.06 16.52
C THR A 664 31.00 -9.49 16.19
N LEU A 665 30.56 -10.04 15.07
CA LEU A 665 30.88 -11.39 14.62
C LEU A 665 32.38 -11.57 14.35
N MET A 666 33.03 -10.53 13.82
CA MET A 666 34.46 -10.53 13.57
C MET A 666 35.32 -10.20 14.80
N GLY A 667 34.71 -9.71 15.89
CA GLY A 667 35.42 -9.25 17.08
C GLY A 667 36.31 -8.02 16.84
N TRP A 668 35.98 -7.17 15.86
CA TRP A 668 36.80 -6.02 15.51
C TRP A 668 36.69 -4.91 16.56
N ARG A 669 37.88 -4.35 16.92
CA ARG A 669 37.99 -3.26 17.90
C ARG A 669 38.79 -2.10 17.29
N THR A 670 38.52 -0.88 17.75
CA THR A 670 39.17 0.41 17.46
C THR A 670 39.77 0.60 16.03
N SER A 671 40.91 0.03 15.71
CA SER A 671 41.61 0.21 14.42
C SER A 671 41.00 -0.56 13.25
N GLN A 672 40.12 -1.52 13.52
CA GLN A 672 39.52 -2.38 12.50
C GLN A 672 38.02 -2.06 12.26
N VAL A 673 37.43 -1.18 13.08
CA VAL A 673 35.99 -0.77 12.95
C VAL A 673 35.69 -0.19 11.58
N MET A 674 36.63 0.54 10.99
CA MET A 674 36.50 1.10 9.64
C MET A 674 36.24 0.02 8.57
N LYS A 675 36.68 -1.22 8.81
CA LYS A 675 36.46 -2.31 7.84
C LYS A 675 34.99 -2.68 7.71
N SER A 676 34.25 -2.76 8.82
CA SER A 676 32.81 -3.07 8.78
C SER A 676 32.04 -1.98 8.05
N SER A 677 32.38 -0.70 8.29
CA SER A 677 31.73 0.44 7.64
C SER A 677 31.98 0.45 6.12
N VAL A 678 33.23 0.24 5.70
CA VAL A 678 33.57 0.18 4.27
C VAL A 678 32.90 -1.01 3.58
N ILE A 679 32.89 -2.18 4.20
CA ILE A 679 32.22 -3.36 3.64
C ILE A 679 30.73 -3.08 3.49
N ALA A 680 30.07 -2.61 4.55
CA ALA A 680 28.63 -2.37 4.54
C ALA A 680 28.16 -1.31 3.53
N LYS A 681 29.02 -0.36 3.18
CA LYS A 681 28.74 0.67 2.17
C LYS A 681 28.98 0.22 0.72
N ASN A 682 29.77 -0.84 0.52
CA ASN A 682 30.18 -1.25 -0.83
C ASN A 682 29.53 -2.54 -1.32
N ILE A 683 28.94 -3.35 -0.44
CA ILE A 683 28.34 -4.63 -0.80
C ILE A 683 27.09 -4.90 0.03
N GLY A 684 26.02 -5.34 -0.63
CA GLY A 684 24.79 -5.75 0.06
C GLY A 684 25.00 -7.06 0.85
N ILE A 685 24.20 -7.23 1.92
CA ILE A 685 24.29 -8.39 2.80
C ILE A 685 24.21 -9.71 2.04
N TYR A 686 23.27 -9.81 1.12
CA TYR A 686 23.05 -11.03 0.36
C TYR A 686 24.29 -11.44 -0.46
N ASP A 687 24.87 -10.49 -1.20
CA ASP A 687 26.06 -10.75 -2.03
C ASP A 687 27.27 -11.04 -1.16
N PHE A 688 27.40 -10.34 -0.03
CA PHE A 688 28.44 -10.60 0.95
C PHE A 688 28.36 -12.03 1.51
N VAL A 689 27.17 -12.45 1.99
CA VAL A 689 26.97 -13.81 2.52
C VAL A 689 27.15 -14.86 1.43
N SER A 690 26.69 -14.59 0.20
CA SER A 690 26.92 -15.49 -0.94
C SER A 690 28.40 -15.68 -1.23
N ALA A 691 29.19 -14.59 -1.17
CA ALA A 691 30.64 -14.67 -1.33
C ALA A 691 31.31 -15.48 -0.21
N ILE A 692 30.88 -15.32 1.04
CA ILE A 692 31.39 -16.13 2.18
C ILE A 692 31.07 -17.62 1.97
N LYS A 693 29.82 -17.97 1.64
CA LYS A 693 29.39 -19.36 1.41
C LYS A 693 30.15 -20.05 0.27
N LYS A 694 30.34 -19.31 -0.84
CA LYS A 694 31.05 -19.81 -2.03
C LYS A 694 32.55 -19.69 -1.92
N LYS A 695 33.06 -19.05 -0.88
CA LYS A 695 34.48 -18.67 -0.71
C LYS A 695 35.01 -17.87 -1.90
N ASP A 696 34.15 -16.97 -2.44
CA ASP A 696 34.49 -16.16 -3.60
C ASP A 696 35.32 -14.94 -3.19
N ILE A 697 36.62 -15.04 -3.35
CA ILE A 697 37.55 -13.99 -3.00
C ILE A 697 37.41 -12.77 -3.94
N ASN A 698 37.00 -12.97 -5.19
CA ASN A 698 36.95 -11.89 -6.18
C ASN A 698 35.90 -10.84 -5.87
N VAL A 699 34.72 -11.28 -5.36
CA VAL A 699 33.65 -10.38 -4.94
C VAL A 699 34.13 -9.47 -3.80
N LEU A 700 34.86 -10.02 -2.84
CA LEU A 700 35.39 -9.24 -1.71
C LEU A 700 36.57 -8.36 -2.08
N LYS A 701 37.39 -8.73 -3.09
CA LYS A 701 38.44 -7.90 -3.66
C LYS A 701 37.90 -6.67 -4.41
N ALA A 702 36.68 -6.75 -4.92
CA ALA A 702 36.03 -5.65 -5.61
C ALA A 702 35.63 -4.49 -4.68
N ILE A 703 35.67 -4.68 -3.36
CA ILE A 703 35.37 -3.65 -2.35
C ILE A 703 36.49 -2.58 -2.40
N LYS A 704 36.10 -1.33 -2.67
CA LYS A 704 37.00 -0.20 -2.83
C LYS A 704 36.82 0.86 -1.75
N TYR A 705 37.91 1.52 -1.39
CA TYR A 705 37.89 2.72 -0.57
C TYR A 705 38.78 3.78 -1.22
N GLN A 706 38.27 4.97 -1.46
CA GLN A 706 38.95 6.05 -2.20
C GLN A 706 39.48 5.63 -3.57
N GLY A 707 38.78 4.70 -4.23
CA GLY A 707 39.15 4.22 -5.58
C GLY A 707 40.10 3.02 -5.62
N GLU A 708 40.73 2.66 -4.49
CA GLU A 708 41.66 1.53 -4.38
C GLU A 708 41.03 0.31 -3.72
N GLN A 709 41.59 -0.88 -4.00
CA GLN A 709 41.16 -2.13 -3.33
C GLN A 709 41.41 -1.99 -1.83
N PHE A 710 40.36 -2.23 -1.03
CA PHE A 710 40.42 -1.99 0.41
C PHE A 710 40.92 -3.18 1.23
N LEU A 711 40.52 -4.40 0.87
CA LEU A 711 40.82 -5.62 1.62
C LEU A 711 42.00 -6.38 0.98
N ARG A 712 42.96 -6.81 1.79
CA ARG A 712 44.05 -7.69 1.35
C ARG A 712 43.59 -9.15 1.31
N ASP A 713 44.26 -10.00 0.54
CA ASP A 713 43.92 -11.41 0.38
C ASP A 713 43.88 -12.18 1.73
N GLU A 714 44.86 -11.88 2.63
CA GLU A 714 44.93 -12.44 3.96
C GLU A 714 43.71 -12.03 4.83
N GLU A 715 43.27 -10.78 4.74
CA GLU A 715 42.13 -10.25 5.45
C GLU A 715 40.81 -10.87 4.95
N ILE A 716 40.68 -11.06 3.64
CA ILE A 716 39.57 -11.74 3.00
C ILE A 716 39.53 -13.20 3.47
N GLY A 717 40.66 -13.88 3.47
CA GLY A 717 40.77 -15.26 3.98
C GLY A 717 40.31 -15.37 5.43
N ASN A 718 40.71 -14.43 6.29
CA ASN A 718 40.28 -14.38 7.68
C ASN A 718 38.79 -14.11 7.83
N ILE A 719 38.21 -13.18 7.07
CA ILE A 719 36.77 -12.91 7.09
C ILE A 719 35.98 -14.16 6.72
N ILE A 720 36.37 -14.85 5.64
CA ILE A 720 35.71 -16.09 5.20
C ILE A 720 35.86 -17.18 6.28
N ALA A 721 37.04 -17.35 6.86
CA ALA A 721 37.27 -18.37 7.88
C ALA A 721 36.43 -18.13 9.13
N VAL A 722 36.45 -16.91 9.69
CA VAL A 722 35.74 -16.56 10.92
C VAL A 722 34.22 -16.65 10.74
N LEU A 723 33.67 -16.18 9.61
CA LEU A 723 32.22 -16.22 9.38
C LEU A 723 31.72 -17.61 9.00
N SER A 724 32.56 -18.44 8.38
CA SER A 724 32.22 -19.84 8.09
C SER A 724 32.30 -20.74 9.34
N ASP A 725 33.14 -20.37 10.30
CA ASP A 725 33.23 -21.08 11.58
C ASP A 725 31.95 -20.92 12.37
N GLY A 726 31.34 -22.08 12.73
CA GLY A 726 30.06 -22.11 13.43
C GLY A 726 28.88 -21.51 12.65
N PHE A 727 29.02 -21.33 11.32
CA PHE A 727 27.98 -20.76 10.43
C PHE A 727 27.54 -19.34 10.81
N LYS A 728 28.44 -18.52 11.34
CA LYS A 728 28.15 -17.13 11.78
C LYS A 728 27.54 -16.23 10.71
N TYR A 729 27.77 -16.53 9.42
CA TYR A 729 27.11 -15.83 8.33
C TYR A 729 25.57 -15.96 8.33
N GLU A 730 25.01 -16.98 9.00
CA GLU A 730 23.57 -17.16 9.10
C GLU A 730 22.90 -16.06 9.93
N ASP A 731 23.62 -15.42 10.85
CA ASP A 731 23.14 -14.26 11.60
C ASP A 731 22.93 -13.06 10.66
N LEU A 732 23.80 -12.90 9.66
CA LEU A 732 23.66 -11.84 8.64
C LEU A 732 22.47 -12.07 7.71
N GLU A 733 22.10 -13.32 7.43
CA GLU A 733 20.92 -13.63 6.60
C GLU A 733 19.59 -13.20 7.24
N CYS A 734 19.58 -13.06 8.57
CA CYS A 734 18.41 -12.65 9.35
C CYS A 734 18.31 -11.13 9.52
N LEU A 735 19.25 -10.33 8.99
CA LEU A 735 19.21 -8.88 9.07
C LEU A 735 18.24 -8.29 8.04
N THR A 736 17.74 -7.11 8.36
CA THR A 736 16.96 -6.31 7.41
C THR A 736 17.90 -5.61 6.43
N TYR A 737 17.45 -5.46 5.18
CA TYR A 737 18.16 -4.70 4.14
C TYR A 737 17.18 -4.02 3.20
N GLU A 738 17.61 -2.88 2.63
CA GLU A 738 16.79 -2.00 1.82
C GLU A 738 17.59 -1.47 0.61
N ASP A 739 16.85 -0.94 -0.37
CA ASP A 739 17.47 -0.19 -1.45
C ASP A 739 17.93 1.17 -0.93
N TYR A 740 19.11 1.62 -1.36
CA TYR A 740 19.65 2.92 -0.96
C TYR A 740 19.20 4.01 -1.95
N PRO A 741 18.39 4.99 -1.53
CA PRO A 741 17.98 6.10 -2.39
C PRO A 741 19.05 7.18 -2.43
N GLN A 742 19.34 7.67 -3.63
CA GLN A 742 20.19 8.83 -3.89
C GLN A 742 19.37 9.92 -4.57
N ILE A 743 19.33 11.11 -3.98
CA ILE A 743 18.73 12.29 -4.59
C ILE A 743 19.84 13.20 -5.05
N THR A 744 19.89 13.47 -6.36
CA THR A 744 20.86 14.39 -6.96
C THR A 744 20.14 15.61 -7.47
N VAL A 745 20.60 16.79 -7.10
CA VAL A 745 20.12 18.09 -7.61
C VAL A 745 21.21 18.66 -8.49
N THR A 746 20.91 18.88 -9.77
CA THR A 746 21.83 19.48 -10.74
C THR A 746 21.23 20.81 -11.19
N ALA A 747 21.98 21.92 -11.08
CA ALA A 747 21.62 23.22 -11.59
C ALA A 747 22.43 23.50 -12.88
N GLU A 748 21.75 23.86 -13.98
CA GLU A 748 22.44 24.39 -15.15
C GLU A 748 22.61 25.90 -14.96
N PHE A 749 23.84 26.34 -14.63
CA PHE A 749 24.18 27.75 -14.68
C PHE A 749 24.61 28.10 -16.12
N ASN A 750 23.70 28.70 -16.89
CA ASN A 750 24.06 29.40 -18.12
C ASN A 750 24.76 30.70 -17.76
N LEU A 751 26.10 30.66 -17.61
CA LEU A 751 26.95 31.86 -17.60
C LEU A 751 26.99 32.46 -19.00
N GLN A 752 25.97 33.26 -19.35
CA GLN A 752 26.15 34.23 -20.44
C GLN A 752 27.05 35.34 -19.95
N MET A 753 28.34 35.21 -20.23
CA MET A 753 29.24 36.36 -20.21
C MET A 753 28.80 37.34 -21.34
N GLN A 754 28.09 38.40 -20.96
CA GLN A 754 28.01 39.58 -21.81
C GLN A 754 29.44 40.14 -21.93
N GLN A 755 30.11 39.88 -23.04
CA GLN A 755 31.25 40.69 -23.48
C GLN A 755 30.69 42.05 -23.85
N ASN A 756 30.79 43.03 -22.96
CA ASN A 756 30.74 44.43 -23.33
C ASN A 756 31.97 44.72 -24.15
N SER A 757 31.81 44.81 -25.46
CA SER A 757 32.77 45.47 -26.34
C SER A 757 32.52 46.98 -26.29
N ASP A 758 33.50 47.71 -25.82
CA ASP A 758 33.64 49.16 -26.03
C ASP A 758 33.54 49.56 -27.52
#